data_0165de3e9762b184a97724c8793deea8
#
_entry.id   0165de3e9762b184a97724c8793deea8
#
_cell.length_a   1.000
_cell.length_b   1.000
_cell.length_c   1.000
_cell.angle_alpha   90.00
_cell.angle_beta   90.00
_cell.angle_gamma   90.00
#
_symmetry.space_group_name_H-M   'P 1'
#
loop_
_entity.id
_entity.type
_entity.pdbx_description
1 polymer ?
#
loop_
_entity_poly.entity_id
_entity_poly.type
_entity_poly.pdbx_seq_one_letter_code
_entity_poly.pdbx_strand_id
1 'polypeptide(L)'
;IAAQGRGSAGDSVIAYLLGITRVDPIRHNLIFERFLNEGRESYPDVDVDFASDRRDEVIDAVLERFGPRHVALVCTFITYRSRSAARDIGLALGLPEALVDEGARKLEGGDSPAAVQSIGAQLAADPRWTALLRSHISASGETLWDRWVRLCDEIDGLPRHRSMHPGGIVATAEPLDELAPVERSTDGRRAVLQFDKHDIESLKLVKLDLLGLGILTAITDALDLIARDTGVRPDLDALPEEIAEVWRAVGAADTIGVFQIESRAQQQSLPRTKPVKMDDLVAQVAIIRPGPIQGNAVHPYLRRRAGLERATYPHPSLAPILDETLGVILYQEQVMRIAIEVAGFTPGASDVFRRAMGSARSPREMELLRTRFVDGAVATVGMRAADATKLFERVAAFASFGFAKSHAAAFARTAFESAWLRLHYPAHYLAGLIRAQPMGFYPVEALIHDARRHGVTVQPVCINRSEARTSTEPLPDSADGTANRHSPTIGDDPFIVVPTAAERAAAESETALSYAVRLGLNLVRGVGTRTAEAIVAARARGGAYRSLEDFARRTQLPLSALERLVRAGALDTFGIERRALLWQAAEVGAEIAVPPSDAPAHLAPVDRLEALIDAHGLVGADPRMQPIELWREALTRTGTATVASLRHRAAGPTRIAGLLLSRQQ
;
A
#
# COMPACT_ATOMS: atom_id res chain seq x y z
N ILE A 1 0.31 -10.52 -18.14
CA ILE A 1 0.61 -9.99 -16.80
C ILE A 1 -0.01 -8.60 -16.70
N ALA A 2 -0.78 -8.34 -15.64
CA ALA A 2 -1.36 -7.02 -15.43
C ALA A 2 -0.25 -5.97 -15.26
N ALA A 3 -0.38 -4.87 -16.00
CA ALA A 3 0.60 -3.79 -16.02
C ALA A 3 -0.08 -2.42 -16.11
N GLN A 4 0.57 -1.39 -15.56
CA GLN A 4 0.12 -0.01 -15.64
C GLN A 4 1.30 0.94 -15.73
N GLY A 5 1.48 1.58 -16.88
CA GLY A 5 2.43 2.68 -17.05
C GLY A 5 1.96 3.92 -16.29
N ARG A 6 2.88 4.56 -15.57
CA ARG A 6 2.60 5.73 -14.73
C ARG A 6 3.68 6.81 -14.87
N GLY A 7 3.57 7.86 -14.08
CA GLY A 7 4.56 8.93 -14.10
C GLY A 7 4.58 9.65 -15.45
N SER A 8 5.77 9.93 -15.96
CA SER A 8 5.94 10.65 -17.22
C SER A 8 5.53 9.84 -18.45
N ALA A 9 5.59 8.51 -18.42
CA ALA A 9 5.13 7.66 -19.53
C ALA A 9 3.63 7.84 -19.81
N GLY A 10 2.82 8.19 -18.79
CA GLY A 10 1.40 8.48 -18.97
C GLY A 10 1.08 9.74 -19.76
N ASP A 11 2.06 10.63 -20.01
CA ASP A 11 1.88 11.83 -20.83
C ASP A 11 2.02 11.54 -22.35
N SER A 12 2.39 10.31 -22.71
CA SER A 12 2.68 9.92 -24.09
C SER A 12 1.52 9.22 -24.79
N VAL A 13 1.04 9.81 -25.89
CA VAL A 13 0.06 9.16 -26.80
C VAL A 13 0.61 7.84 -27.35
N ILE A 14 1.93 7.77 -27.62
CA ILE A 14 2.57 6.55 -28.12
C ILE A 14 2.50 5.44 -27.06
N ALA A 15 2.80 5.76 -25.79
CA ALA A 15 2.70 4.80 -24.70
C ALA A 15 1.25 4.32 -24.49
N TYR A 16 0.26 5.19 -24.69
CA TYR A 16 -1.16 4.84 -24.65
C TYR A 16 -1.54 3.89 -25.80
N LEU A 17 -1.17 4.23 -27.03
CA LEU A 17 -1.48 3.42 -28.22
C LEU A 17 -0.78 2.03 -28.21
N LEU A 18 0.41 1.95 -27.59
CA LEU A 18 1.13 0.69 -27.39
C LEU A 18 0.62 -0.14 -26.18
N GLY A 19 -0.37 0.38 -25.44
CA GLY A 19 -0.89 -0.30 -24.24
C GLY A 19 0.07 -0.33 -23.05
N ILE A 20 1.11 0.50 -23.05
CA ILE A 20 2.04 0.66 -21.91
C ILE A 20 1.32 1.36 -20.74
N THR A 21 0.47 2.32 -21.05
CA THR A 21 -0.40 3.01 -20.08
C THR A 21 -1.85 2.99 -20.53
N ARG A 22 -2.76 2.96 -19.57
CA ARG A 22 -4.21 3.08 -19.82
C ARG A 22 -4.73 4.52 -19.66
N VAL A 23 -3.83 5.45 -19.36
CA VAL A 23 -4.15 6.88 -19.25
C VAL A 23 -4.18 7.48 -20.65
N ASP A 24 -5.34 7.97 -21.08
CA ASP A 24 -5.49 8.74 -22.32
C ASP A 24 -4.99 10.18 -22.11
N PRO A 25 -3.84 10.57 -22.69
CA PRO A 25 -3.28 11.88 -22.45
C PRO A 25 -4.09 13.01 -23.10
N ILE A 26 -4.86 12.73 -24.15
CA ILE A 26 -5.72 13.73 -24.81
C ILE A 26 -6.93 14.00 -23.91
N ARG A 27 -7.59 12.98 -23.43
CA ARG A 27 -8.74 13.09 -22.53
C ARG A 27 -8.40 13.84 -21.24
N HIS A 28 -7.24 13.55 -20.65
CA HIS A 28 -6.78 14.19 -19.41
C HIS A 28 -6.06 15.51 -19.64
N ASN A 29 -5.96 16.00 -20.88
CA ASN A 29 -5.27 17.23 -21.25
C ASN A 29 -3.85 17.29 -20.67
N LEU A 30 -3.07 16.23 -20.89
CA LEU A 30 -1.70 16.08 -20.43
C LEU A 30 -0.71 16.77 -21.39
N ILE A 31 0.49 17.07 -20.89
CA ILE A 31 1.53 17.78 -21.65
C ILE A 31 2.65 16.81 -22.00
N PHE A 32 2.79 16.49 -23.31
CA PHE A 32 3.82 15.58 -23.80
C PHE A 32 5.25 16.06 -23.48
N GLU A 33 5.49 17.37 -23.47
CA GLU A 33 6.79 17.98 -23.20
C GLU A 33 7.30 17.73 -21.78
N ARG A 34 6.42 17.27 -20.89
CA ARG A 34 6.84 16.74 -19.58
C ARG A 34 7.55 15.39 -19.71
N PHE A 35 7.21 14.58 -20.70
CA PHE A 35 7.86 13.32 -21.02
C PHE A 35 9.12 13.54 -21.87
N LEU A 36 8.97 14.18 -23.03
CA LEU A 36 10.06 14.50 -23.97
C LEU A 36 9.96 15.93 -24.46
N ASN A 37 11.08 16.64 -24.49
CA ASN A 37 11.19 17.97 -25.07
C ASN A 37 12.61 18.20 -25.60
N GLU A 38 12.76 19.16 -26.51
CA GLU A 38 14.04 19.49 -27.19
C GLU A 38 15.16 19.96 -26.23
N GLY A 39 14.80 20.49 -25.07
CA GLY A 39 15.76 20.97 -24.06
C GLY A 39 16.19 19.92 -23.06
N ARG A 40 15.75 18.66 -23.22
CA ARG A 40 16.08 17.58 -22.30
C ARG A 40 17.37 16.88 -22.74
N GLU A 41 18.37 16.89 -21.87
CA GLU A 41 19.68 16.26 -22.13
C GLU A 41 19.71 14.75 -21.83
N SER A 42 18.79 14.26 -20.97
CA SER A 42 18.69 12.85 -20.57
C SER A 42 17.39 12.20 -21.07
N TYR A 43 17.40 10.89 -21.25
CA TYR A 43 16.19 10.14 -21.55
C TYR A 43 15.23 10.15 -20.34
N PRO A 44 13.90 10.12 -20.57
CA PRO A 44 12.94 10.00 -19.49
C PRO A 44 12.94 8.59 -18.89
N ASP A 45 12.69 8.50 -17.60
CA ASP A 45 12.37 7.23 -16.95
C ASP A 45 11.00 6.74 -17.46
N VAL A 46 10.91 5.44 -17.73
CA VAL A 46 9.66 4.77 -18.07
C VAL A 46 9.26 3.89 -16.89
N ASP A 47 8.28 4.35 -16.13
CA ASP A 47 7.76 3.64 -14.95
C ASP A 47 6.59 2.74 -15.35
N VAL A 48 6.70 1.44 -15.11
CA VAL A 48 5.60 0.47 -15.32
C VAL A 48 5.44 -0.37 -14.07
N ASP A 49 4.24 -0.33 -13.51
CA ASP A 49 3.85 -1.19 -12.39
C ASP A 49 3.31 -2.52 -12.93
N PHE A 50 3.75 -3.62 -12.35
CA PHE A 50 3.28 -4.98 -12.64
C PHE A 50 2.68 -5.61 -11.38
N ALA A 51 1.90 -6.66 -11.54
CA ALA A 51 1.52 -7.52 -10.43
C ALA A 51 2.79 -7.98 -9.69
N SER A 52 2.86 -7.73 -8.38
CA SER A 52 4.09 -7.87 -7.60
C SER A 52 4.68 -9.29 -7.64
N ASP A 53 3.83 -10.30 -7.66
CA ASP A 53 4.19 -11.72 -7.71
C ASP A 53 4.69 -12.16 -9.10
N ARG A 54 4.38 -11.39 -10.16
CA ARG A 54 4.73 -11.67 -11.55
C ARG A 54 5.84 -10.78 -12.12
N ARG A 55 6.28 -9.78 -11.34
CA ARG A 55 7.30 -8.83 -11.77
C ARG A 55 8.62 -9.49 -12.18
N ASP A 56 9.07 -10.48 -11.42
CA ASP A 56 10.33 -11.18 -11.69
C ASP A 56 10.28 -11.97 -13.01
N GLU A 57 9.13 -12.49 -13.40
CA GLU A 57 8.92 -13.12 -14.71
C GLU A 57 9.15 -12.11 -15.86
N VAL A 58 8.71 -10.85 -15.66
CA VAL A 58 8.92 -9.80 -16.67
C VAL A 58 10.41 -9.47 -16.80
N ILE A 59 11.12 -9.34 -15.68
CA ILE A 59 12.56 -9.09 -15.68
C ILE A 59 13.31 -10.23 -16.36
N ASP A 60 12.96 -11.48 -16.05
CA ASP A 60 13.57 -12.67 -16.64
C ASP A 60 13.30 -12.74 -18.15
N ALA A 61 12.08 -12.40 -18.61
CA ALA A 61 11.76 -12.30 -20.03
C ALA A 61 12.57 -11.22 -20.77
N VAL A 62 12.85 -10.08 -20.11
CA VAL A 62 13.72 -9.04 -20.69
C VAL A 62 15.16 -9.53 -20.79
N LEU A 63 15.66 -10.25 -19.76
CA LEU A 63 16.99 -10.87 -19.77
C LEU A 63 17.14 -11.93 -20.87
N GLU A 64 16.13 -12.78 -21.06
CA GLU A 64 16.11 -13.79 -22.11
C GLU A 64 16.10 -13.17 -23.51
N ARG A 65 15.33 -12.10 -23.70
CA ARG A 65 15.20 -11.43 -24.99
C ARG A 65 16.44 -10.69 -25.44
N PHE A 66 17.12 -9.97 -24.54
CA PHE A 66 18.24 -9.08 -24.87
C PHE A 66 19.60 -9.64 -24.48
N GLY A 67 19.63 -10.68 -23.67
CA GLY A 67 20.86 -11.34 -23.20
C GLY A 67 21.48 -10.72 -21.95
N PRO A 68 22.23 -11.52 -21.18
CA PRO A 68 22.76 -11.14 -19.87
C PRO A 68 23.90 -10.11 -19.91
N ARG A 69 24.51 -9.87 -21.09
CA ARG A 69 25.52 -8.81 -21.27
C ARG A 69 24.90 -7.45 -21.60
N HIS A 70 23.64 -7.41 -21.97
CA HIS A 70 22.95 -6.21 -22.45
C HIS A 70 21.90 -5.68 -21.46
N VAL A 71 21.57 -6.44 -20.40
CA VAL A 71 20.57 -6.07 -19.39
C VAL A 71 21.16 -6.23 -18.01
N ALA A 72 21.01 -5.21 -17.17
CA ALA A 72 21.38 -5.27 -15.77
C ALA A 72 20.42 -4.49 -14.88
N LEU A 73 20.34 -4.90 -13.61
CA LEU A 73 19.66 -4.14 -12.56
C LEU A 73 20.49 -2.90 -12.20
N VAL A 74 19.81 -1.83 -11.84
CA VAL A 74 20.44 -0.58 -11.39
C VAL A 74 20.81 -0.70 -9.93
N CYS A 75 22.00 -0.22 -9.57
CA CYS A 75 22.43 -0.08 -8.18
C CYS A 75 21.74 1.12 -7.51
N THR A 76 21.73 1.11 -6.18
CA THR A 76 21.42 2.28 -5.35
C THR A 76 22.36 2.31 -4.17
N PHE A 77 22.83 3.49 -3.77
CA PHE A 77 23.60 3.68 -2.56
C PHE A 77 22.66 4.02 -1.41
N ILE A 78 22.58 3.11 -0.45
CA ILE A 78 21.88 3.38 0.81
C ILE A 78 22.79 4.28 1.65
N THR A 79 22.32 5.45 2.01
CA THR A 79 23.03 6.39 2.88
C THR A 79 22.59 6.23 4.33
N TYR A 80 23.49 6.60 5.24
CA TYR A 80 23.12 6.68 6.64
C TYR A 80 21.99 7.69 6.86
N ARG A 81 21.06 7.32 7.72
CA ARG A 81 19.99 8.15 8.27
C ARG A 81 19.97 7.95 9.77
N SER A 82 19.31 8.83 10.50
CA SER A 82 19.32 8.87 11.96
C SER A 82 19.23 7.50 12.64
N ARG A 83 18.33 6.62 12.17
CA ARG A 83 18.15 5.28 12.75
C ARG A 83 19.34 4.35 12.47
N SER A 84 19.83 4.31 11.24
CA SER A 84 20.97 3.47 10.86
C SER A 84 22.28 3.99 11.46
N ALA A 85 22.47 5.31 11.50
CA ALA A 85 23.58 5.94 12.17
C ALA A 85 23.61 5.63 13.67
N ALA A 86 22.49 5.82 14.37
CA ALA A 86 22.39 5.50 15.80
C ALA A 86 22.73 4.03 16.09
N ARG A 87 22.26 3.12 15.24
CA ARG A 87 22.53 1.69 15.41
C ARG A 87 24.00 1.34 15.17
N ASP A 88 24.52 1.69 14.01
CA ASP A 88 25.87 1.25 13.60
C ASP A 88 26.95 1.96 14.42
N ILE A 89 26.81 3.26 14.69
CA ILE A 89 27.73 4.01 15.57
C ILE A 89 27.62 3.53 17.02
N GLY A 90 26.40 3.29 17.52
CA GLY A 90 26.22 2.76 18.88
C GLY A 90 26.94 1.43 19.09
N LEU A 91 26.78 0.51 18.14
CA LEU A 91 27.49 -0.78 18.16
C LEU A 91 29.03 -0.60 18.04
N ALA A 92 29.48 0.29 17.16
CA ALA A 92 30.92 0.58 16.98
C ALA A 92 31.56 1.21 18.23
N LEU A 93 30.79 1.96 19.02
CA LEU A 93 31.21 2.51 20.31
C LEU A 93 31.14 1.47 21.45
N GLY A 94 30.70 0.25 21.18
CA GLY A 94 30.55 -0.81 22.19
C GLY A 94 29.36 -0.62 23.12
N LEU A 95 28.34 0.15 22.71
CA LEU A 95 27.13 0.29 23.50
C LEU A 95 26.33 -1.01 23.55
N PRO A 96 25.66 -1.33 24.67
CA PRO A 96 24.81 -2.52 24.78
C PRO A 96 23.73 -2.55 23.68
N GLU A 97 23.55 -3.69 23.04
CA GLU A 97 22.58 -3.86 21.94
C GLU A 97 21.16 -3.44 22.36
N ALA A 98 20.75 -3.74 23.59
CA ALA A 98 19.44 -3.35 24.12
C ALA A 98 19.24 -1.81 24.15
N LEU A 99 20.31 -1.04 24.47
CA LEU A 99 20.28 0.41 24.42
C LEU A 99 20.18 0.92 22.98
N VAL A 100 21.01 0.35 22.10
CA VAL A 100 21.05 0.72 20.69
C VAL A 100 19.70 0.44 20.00
N ASP A 101 19.10 -0.72 20.26
CA ASP A 101 17.79 -1.08 19.71
C ASP A 101 16.66 -0.22 20.27
N GLU A 102 16.71 0.16 21.54
CA GLU A 102 15.74 1.08 22.15
C GLU A 102 15.84 2.47 21.51
N GLY A 103 17.08 2.98 21.31
CA GLY A 103 17.33 4.25 20.64
C GLY A 103 16.84 4.24 19.20
N ALA A 104 17.21 3.21 18.43
CA ALA A 104 16.80 3.06 17.04
C ALA A 104 15.28 2.96 16.86
N ARG A 105 14.57 2.30 17.78
CA ARG A 105 13.09 2.23 17.76
C ARG A 105 12.43 3.57 18.06
N LYS A 106 12.97 4.35 18.99
CA LYS A 106 12.44 5.69 19.32
C LYS A 106 12.62 6.69 18.16
N LEU A 107 13.58 6.44 17.26
CA LEU A 107 13.80 7.22 16.03
C LEU A 107 12.86 6.85 14.88
N GLU A 108 11.93 5.91 15.06
CA GLU A 108 10.90 5.60 14.07
C GLU A 108 9.97 6.81 13.89
N GLY A 109 10.14 7.53 12.78
CA GLY A 109 9.31 8.70 12.41
C GLY A 109 10.00 10.05 12.36
N GLY A 110 11.30 10.14 12.66
CA GLY A 110 12.05 11.38 12.56
C GLY A 110 13.42 11.18 11.89
N ASP A 111 13.58 11.71 10.67
CA ASP A 111 14.83 11.66 9.90
C ASP A 111 15.66 12.96 10.06
N SER A 112 15.69 13.55 11.26
CA SER A 112 16.50 14.75 11.47
C SER A 112 17.53 14.58 12.58
N PRO A 113 18.70 15.25 12.50
CA PRO A 113 19.70 15.27 13.57
C PRO A 113 19.12 15.74 14.92
N ALA A 114 18.15 16.66 14.89
CA ALA A 114 17.44 17.11 16.08
C ALA A 114 16.62 15.97 16.75
N ALA A 115 16.14 15.00 16.00
CA ALA A 115 15.46 13.83 16.55
C ALA A 115 16.44 12.94 17.34
N VAL A 116 17.66 12.76 16.87
CA VAL A 116 18.70 12.02 17.58
C VAL A 116 19.02 12.70 18.91
N GLN A 117 19.20 14.02 18.92
CA GLN A 117 19.46 14.78 20.14
C GLN A 117 18.31 14.69 21.16
N SER A 118 17.06 14.81 20.69
CA SER A 118 15.87 14.78 21.56
C SER A 118 15.68 13.41 22.23
N ILE A 119 15.79 12.33 21.45
CA ILE A 119 15.61 10.96 21.96
C ILE A 119 16.74 10.58 22.88
N GLY A 120 17.91 11.05 22.59
CA GLY A 120 19.04 10.77 23.41
C GLY A 120 19.06 11.50 24.74
N ALA A 121 18.53 12.69 24.83
CA ALA A 121 18.30 13.32 26.12
C ALA A 121 17.37 12.45 27.01
N GLN A 122 16.37 11.79 26.40
CA GLN A 122 15.50 10.84 27.09
C GLN A 122 16.24 9.56 27.53
N LEU A 123 17.10 8.99 26.66
CA LEU A 123 17.89 7.81 27.00
C LEU A 123 18.96 8.12 28.05
N ALA A 124 19.61 9.29 27.98
CA ALA A 124 20.58 9.74 28.95
C ALA A 124 19.96 10.07 30.33
N ALA A 125 18.66 10.29 30.39
CA ALA A 125 17.91 10.46 31.63
C ALA A 125 17.37 9.13 32.21
N ASP A 126 17.41 8.03 31.45
CA ASP A 126 16.97 6.72 31.93
C ASP A 126 18.01 6.17 32.93
N PRO A 127 17.59 5.81 34.17
CA PRO A 127 18.49 5.33 35.21
C PRO A 127 19.33 4.11 34.78
N ARG A 128 18.82 3.28 33.88
CA ARG A 128 19.53 2.10 33.36
C ARG A 128 20.79 2.46 32.57
N TRP A 129 20.79 3.60 31.88
CA TRP A 129 21.82 3.98 30.92
C TRP A 129 22.60 5.24 31.31
N THR A 130 22.09 6.02 32.29
CA THR A 130 22.66 7.31 32.69
C THR A 130 24.14 7.23 33.02
N ALA A 131 24.55 6.26 33.84
CA ALA A 131 25.95 6.14 34.24
C ALA A 131 26.87 5.85 33.07
N LEU A 132 26.45 4.97 32.15
CA LEU A 132 27.20 4.62 30.95
C LEU A 132 27.27 5.81 29.98
N LEU A 133 26.15 6.41 29.65
CA LEU A 133 26.07 7.47 28.62
C LEU A 133 26.74 8.78 29.08
N ARG A 134 26.79 9.05 30.40
CA ARG A 134 27.47 10.21 30.96
C ARG A 134 28.94 9.99 31.31
N SER A 135 29.47 8.78 31.05
CA SER A 135 30.90 8.53 31.23
C SER A 135 31.73 9.42 30.30
N HIS A 136 32.80 10.02 30.84
CA HIS A 136 33.72 10.85 30.07
C HIS A 136 34.75 9.95 29.37
N ILE A 137 34.99 10.23 28.08
CA ILE A 137 35.89 9.47 27.24
C ILE A 137 37.03 10.32 26.65
N SER A 138 37.05 11.62 26.91
CA SER A 138 38.09 12.53 26.44
C SER A 138 38.50 13.53 27.54
N ALA A 139 39.70 14.10 27.38
CA ALA A 139 40.22 15.13 28.26
C ALA A 139 39.38 16.45 28.18
N SER A 140 38.63 16.65 27.10
CA SER A 140 37.72 17.79 26.94
C SER A 140 36.41 17.62 27.66
N GLY A 141 36.20 16.49 28.35
CA GLY A 141 34.94 16.22 29.07
C GLY A 141 33.81 15.71 28.16
N GLU A 142 34.11 15.37 26.90
CA GLU A 142 33.13 14.74 26.00
C GLU A 142 32.62 13.44 26.63
N THR A 143 31.31 13.29 26.79
CA THR A 143 30.68 12.07 27.28
C THR A 143 30.50 11.04 26.16
N LEU A 144 30.26 9.78 26.52
CA LEU A 144 29.95 8.74 25.55
C LEU A 144 28.68 9.07 24.75
N TRP A 145 27.73 9.73 25.40
CA TRP A 145 26.53 10.28 24.76
C TRP A 145 26.88 11.35 23.71
N ASP A 146 27.66 12.35 24.08
CA ASP A 146 28.05 13.45 23.17
C ASP A 146 28.76 12.92 21.94
N ARG A 147 29.66 11.94 22.14
CA ARG A 147 30.36 11.26 21.05
C ARG A 147 29.42 10.48 20.15
N TRP A 148 28.46 9.76 20.71
CA TRP A 148 27.49 9.01 19.93
C TRP A 148 26.67 9.95 19.03
N VAL A 149 26.11 11.03 19.59
CA VAL A 149 25.32 12.03 18.84
C VAL A 149 26.16 12.70 17.76
N ARG A 150 27.36 13.17 18.08
CA ARG A 150 28.26 13.84 17.13
C ARG A 150 28.62 12.93 15.95
N LEU A 151 29.00 11.69 16.21
CA LEU A 151 29.33 10.75 15.15
C LEU A 151 28.11 10.37 14.31
N CYS A 152 26.91 10.30 14.87
CA CYS A 152 25.68 10.12 14.11
C CYS A 152 25.40 11.29 13.15
N ASP A 153 25.70 12.52 13.58
CA ASP A 153 25.56 13.73 12.76
C ASP A 153 26.62 13.75 11.63
N GLU A 154 27.89 13.44 11.96
CA GLU A 154 28.97 13.40 10.98
C GLU A 154 28.80 12.34 9.90
N ILE A 155 28.17 11.19 10.21
CA ILE A 155 27.96 10.10 9.25
C ILE A 155 26.68 10.25 8.43
N ASP A 156 25.75 11.15 8.84
CA ASP A 156 24.46 11.31 8.13
C ASP A 156 24.69 11.67 6.67
N GLY A 157 23.95 10.97 5.79
CA GLY A 157 24.07 11.14 4.34
C GLY A 157 25.27 10.44 3.69
N LEU A 158 26.27 9.95 4.44
CA LEU A 158 27.37 9.17 3.86
C LEU A 158 26.87 7.79 3.36
N PRO A 159 27.51 7.22 2.33
CA PRO A 159 27.16 5.89 1.85
C PRO A 159 27.36 4.82 2.93
N ARG A 160 26.32 4.01 3.18
CA ARG A 160 26.38 2.87 4.11
C ARG A 160 26.72 1.57 3.39
N HIS A 161 25.99 1.26 2.34
CA HIS A 161 26.25 0.11 1.48
C HIS A 161 25.55 0.28 0.13
N ARG A 162 26.01 -0.49 -0.85
CA ARG A 162 25.28 -0.66 -2.11
C ARG A 162 24.12 -1.62 -1.92
N SER A 163 23.04 -1.34 -2.66
CA SER A 163 21.86 -2.17 -2.77
C SER A 163 21.37 -2.17 -4.21
N MET A 164 20.34 -2.94 -4.50
CA MET A 164 19.69 -2.91 -5.80
C MET A 164 18.53 -1.92 -5.79
N HIS A 165 18.35 -1.18 -6.87
CA HIS A 165 17.13 -0.40 -7.09
C HIS A 165 15.92 -1.34 -7.16
N PRO A 166 14.80 -1.03 -6.51
CA PRO A 166 13.68 -1.97 -6.41
C PRO A 166 13.03 -2.34 -7.75
N GLY A 167 13.26 -1.57 -8.82
CA GLY A 167 12.65 -1.81 -10.12
C GLY A 167 13.50 -1.42 -11.31
N GLY A 168 14.57 -0.64 -11.10
CA GLY A 168 15.38 -0.09 -12.19
C GLY A 168 16.15 -1.16 -12.94
N ILE A 169 15.98 -1.20 -14.26
CA ILE A 169 16.80 -1.97 -15.18
C ILE A 169 17.32 -1.06 -16.29
N VAL A 170 18.46 -1.41 -16.84
CA VAL A 170 19.03 -0.80 -18.04
C VAL A 170 19.16 -1.87 -19.11
N ALA A 171 18.77 -1.53 -20.34
CA ALA A 171 18.98 -2.37 -21.51
C ALA A 171 19.72 -1.56 -22.59
N THR A 172 20.79 -2.11 -23.15
CA THR A 172 21.67 -1.43 -24.11
C THR A 172 21.95 -2.25 -25.36
N ALA A 173 22.26 -1.58 -26.47
CA ALA A 173 22.71 -2.24 -27.68
C ALA A 173 24.15 -2.75 -27.54
N GLU A 174 25.02 -1.96 -26.93
CA GLU A 174 26.39 -2.36 -26.61
C GLU A 174 26.42 -3.21 -25.32
N PRO A 175 27.40 -4.09 -25.17
CA PRO A 175 27.59 -4.84 -23.92
C PRO A 175 27.80 -3.90 -22.72
N LEU A 176 27.07 -4.13 -21.64
CA LEU A 176 27.12 -3.30 -20.43
C LEU A 176 28.49 -3.33 -19.73
N ASP A 177 29.20 -4.44 -19.83
CA ASP A 177 30.54 -4.60 -19.26
C ASP A 177 31.63 -3.77 -19.99
N GLU A 178 31.32 -3.23 -21.17
CA GLU A 178 32.16 -2.26 -21.89
C GLU A 178 31.83 -0.81 -21.49
N LEU A 179 30.64 -0.57 -20.92
CA LEU A 179 30.16 0.76 -20.55
C LEU A 179 30.32 1.06 -19.04
N ALA A 180 30.19 0.06 -18.20
CA ALA A 180 30.13 0.23 -16.76
C ALA A 180 30.60 -1.02 -15.99
N PRO A 181 31.13 -0.88 -14.76
CA PRO A 181 31.39 -2.02 -13.89
C PRO A 181 30.12 -2.80 -13.59
N VAL A 182 30.16 -4.11 -13.76
CA VAL A 182 29.05 -5.03 -13.54
C VAL A 182 29.43 -6.07 -12.49
N GLU A 183 28.52 -6.36 -11.56
CA GLU A 183 28.67 -7.47 -10.61
C GLU A 183 27.47 -8.42 -10.70
N ARG A 184 27.56 -9.60 -10.12
CA ARG A 184 26.43 -10.52 -10.01
C ARG A 184 25.61 -10.21 -8.77
N SER A 185 24.28 -10.32 -8.88
CA SER A 185 23.38 -10.29 -7.73
C SER A 185 23.71 -11.39 -6.72
N THR A 186 23.31 -11.24 -5.47
CA THR A 186 23.62 -12.18 -4.38
C THR A 186 23.16 -13.63 -4.70
N ASP A 187 22.07 -13.78 -5.46
CA ASP A 187 21.56 -15.06 -5.93
C ASP A 187 22.28 -15.58 -7.19
N GLY A 188 23.23 -14.82 -7.75
CA GLY A 188 24.01 -15.14 -8.94
C GLY A 188 23.24 -15.13 -10.25
N ARG A 189 21.93 -14.80 -10.25
CA ARG A 189 21.04 -14.94 -11.40
C ARG A 189 21.08 -13.74 -12.34
N ARG A 190 21.29 -12.53 -11.82
CA ARG A 190 21.16 -11.28 -12.56
C ARG A 190 22.45 -10.45 -12.46
N ALA A 191 22.71 -9.65 -13.48
CA ALA A 191 23.76 -8.64 -13.47
C ALA A 191 23.27 -7.38 -12.76
N VAL A 192 24.16 -6.69 -12.03
CA VAL A 192 23.90 -5.42 -11.35
C VAL A 192 24.97 -4.43 -11.77
N LEU A 193 24.55 -3.30 -12.34
CA LEU A 193 25.45 -2.17 -12.61
C LEU A 193 25.88 -1.56 -11.27
N GLN A 194 27.17 -1.24 -11.14
CA GLN A 194 27.72 -0.55 -9.97
C GLN A 194 27.50 0.98 -10.03
N PHE A 195 26.59 1.43 -10.89
CA PHE A 195 26.19 2.82 -11.12
C PHE A 195 24.76 3.05 -10.63
N ASP A 196 24.53 4.18 -9.98
CA ASP A 196 23.21 4.58 -9.53
C ASP A 196 22.44 5.35 -10.63
N LYS A 197 21.27 5.85 -10.28
CA LYS A 197 20.40 6.61 -11.22
C LYS A 197 21.07 7.86 -11.79
N HIS A 198 21.95 8.53 -11.04
CA HIS A 198 22.62 9.75 -11.45
C HIS A 198 23.75 9.45 -12.44
N ASP A 199 24.48 8.37 -12.21
CA ASP A 199 25.50 7.89 -13.13
C ASP A 199 24.87 7.44 -14.45
N ILE A 200 23.75 6.72 -14.40
CA ILE A 200 22.98 6.27 -15.57
C ILE A 200 22.47 7.47 -16.39
N GLU A 201 21.96 8.51 -15.71
CA GLU A 201 21.53 9.74 -16.35
C GLU A 201 22.72 10.46 -17.04
N SER A 202 23.86 10.52 -16.37
CA SER A 202 25.09 11.12 -16.90
C SER A 202 25.63 10.38 -18.13
N LEU A 203 25.51 9.05 -18.14
CA LEU A 203 25.87 8.19 -19.27
C LEU A 203 24.83 8.17 -20.39
N LYS A 204 23.70 8.87 -20.20
CA LYS A 204 22.57 8.89 -21.14
C LYS A 204 22.04 7.49 -21.47
N LEU A 205 22.01 6.59 -20.50
CA LEU A 205 21.40 5.29 -20.64
C LEU A 205 19.89 5.35 -20.35
N VAL A 206 19.11 4.51 -21.04
CA VAL A 206 17.68 4.42 -20.80
C VAL A 206 17.44 3.52 -19.59
N LYS A 207 16.80 4.08 -18.57
CA LYS A 207 16.36 3.34 -17.39
C LYS A 207 14.87 3.02 -17.49
N LEU A 208 14.52 1.76 -17.29
CA LEU A 208 13.16 1.27 -17.19
C LEU A 208 12.89 0.87 -15.74
N ASP A 209 11.84 1.40 -15.14
CA ASP A 209 11.43 1.03 -13.79
C ASP A 209 10.29 0.01 -13.85
N LEU A 210 10.63 -1.27 -13.69
CA LEU A 210 9.69 -2.38 -13.58
C LEU A 210 9.37 -2.62 -12.11
N LEU A 211 8.29 -2.03 -11.64
CA LEU A 211 7.93 -1.99 -10.23
C LEU A 211 6.84 -3.02 -9.91
N GLY A 212 6.83 -3.55 -8.70
CA GLY A 212 5.77 -4.42 -8.21
C GLY A 212 4.70 -3.59 -7.49
N LEU A 213 3.44 -3.76 -7.88
CA LEU A 213 2.30 -3.12 -7.23
C LEU A 213 1.31 -4.17 -6.73
N GLY A 214 1.21 -4.34 -5.40
CA GLY A 214 0.42 -5.41 -4.77
C GLY A 214 -1.06 -5.38 -5.14
N ILE A 215 -1.65 -4.22 -5.40
CA ILE A 215 -3.04 -4.13 -5.82
C ILE A 215 -3.28 -4.77 -7.19
N LEU A 216 -2.31 -4.73 -8.11
CA LEU A 216 -2.43 -5.41 -9.40
C LEU A 216 -2.44 -6.93 -9.22
N THR A 217 -1.67 -7.46 -8.26
CA THR A 217 -1.77 -8.87 -7.85
C THR A 217 -3.15 -9.17 -7.30
N ALA A 218 -3.67 -8.35 -6.38
CA ALA A 218 -4.99 -8.56 -5.77
C ALA A 218 -6.13 -8.55 -6.82
N ILE A 219 -6.09 -7.59 -7.76
CA ILE A 219 -7.05 -7.49 -8.86
C ILE A 219 -6.94 -8.70 -9.78
N THR A 220 -5.72 -9.10 -10.16
CA THR A 220 -5.50 -10.27 -11.03
C THR A 220 -6.01 -11.55 -10.37
N ASP A 221 -5.63 -11.80 -9.11
CA ASP A 221 -6.11 -12.95 -8.34
C ASP A 221 -7.65 -12.94 -8.21
N ALA A 222 -8.26 -11.78 -7.99
CA ALA A 222 -9.72 -11.66 -7.92
C ALA A 222 -10.38 -12.01 -9.26
N LEU A 223 -9.87 -11.48 -10.38
CA LEU A 223 -10.38 -11.76 -11.72
C LEU A 223 -10.22 -13.25 -12.11
N ASP A 224 -9.10 -13.89 -11.72
CA ASP A 224 -8.87 -15.31 -11.95
C ASP A 224 -9.85 -16.18 -11.15
N LEU A 225 -10.11 -15.79 -9.89
CA LEU A 225 -11.12 -16.46 -9.07
C LEU A 225 -12.53 -16.29 -9.63
N ILE A 226 -12.89 -15.08 -10.09
CA ILE A 226 -14.18 -14.81 -10.74
C ILE A 226 -14.32 -15.68 -11.98
N ALA A 227 -13.32 -15.70 -12.87
CA ALA A 227 -13.34 -16.51 -14.08
C ALA A 227 -13.46 -18.02 -13.79
N ARG A 228 -12.77 -18.51 -12.76
CA ARG A 228 -12.87 -19.90 -12.31
C ARG A 228 -14.29 -20.24 -11.84
N ASP A 229 -14.90 -19.36 -11.06
CA ASP A 229 -16.14 -19.66 -10.34
C ASP A 229 -17.40 -19.36 -11.17
N THR A 230 -17.34 -18.33 -12.02
CA THR A 230 -18.50 -17.89 -12.83
C THR A 230 -18.38 -18.21 -14.32
N GLY A 231 -17.20 -18.60 -14.78
CA GLY A 231 -16.90 -18.81 -16.22
C GLY A 231 -16.69 -17.51 -17.00
N VAL A 232 -16.85 -16.33 -16.38
CA VAL A 232 -16.69 -15.02 -17.02
C VAL A 232 -15.60 -14.23 -16.32
N ARG A 233 -14.66 -13.68 -17.12
CA ARG A 233 -13.64 -12.75 -16.63
C ARG A 233 -14.08 -11.33 -16.96
N PRO A 234 -14.43 -10.48 -15.98
CA PRO A 234 -14.78 -9.09 -16.26
C PRO A 234 -13.65 -8.34 -16.97
N ASP A 235 -14.01 -7.56 -17.98
CA ASP A 235 -13.10 -6.64 -18.66
C ASP A 235 -13.12 -5.27 -17.93
N LEU A 236 -12.11 -5.00 -17.14
CA LEU A 236 -12.01 -3.74 -16.40
C LEU A 236 -11.72 -2.54 -17.31
N ASP A 237 -11.18 -2.76 -18.51
CA ASP A 237 -10.92 -1.67 -19.46
C ASP A 237 -12.22 -1.19 -20.12
N ALA A 238 -13.22 -2.07 -20.23
CA ALA A 238 -14.54 -1.77 -20.78
C ALA A 238 -15.51 -1.15 -19.74
N LEU A 239 -15.12 -1.01 -18.47
CA LEU A 239 -16.00 -0.44 -17.44
C LEU A 239 -16.36 1.01 -17.75
N PRO A 240 -17.66 1.36 -17.82
CA PRO A 240 -18.09 2.74 -17.90
C PRO A 240 -17.71 3.51 -16.63
N GLU A 241 -17.42 4.78 -16.75
CA GLU A 241 -17.05 5.61 -15.58
C GLU A 241 -18.24 6.15 -14.81
N GLU A 242 -19.44 6.04 -15.37
CA GLU A 242 -20.70 6.59 -14.83
C GLU A 242 -21.44 5.61 -13.89
N ILE A 243 -20.73 4.65 -13.28
CA ILE A 243 -21.33 3.66 -12.36
C ILE A 243 -21.67 4.33 -11.03
N ALA A 244 -22.95 4.61 -10.82
CA ALA A 244 -23.45 5.42 -9.71
C ALA A 244 -23.14 4.84 -8.32
N GLU A 245 -23.23 3.52 -8.15
CA GLU A 245 -22.94 2.83 -6.88
C GLU A 245 -21.47 2.92 -6.49
N VAL A 246 -20.54 2.95 -7.44
CA VAL A 246 -19.12 3.17 -7.16
C VAL A 246 -18.91 4.58 -6.60
N TRP A 247 -19.52 5.58 -7.23
CA TRP A 247 -19.42 6.97 -6.74
C TRP A 247 -20.11 7.17 -5.40
N ARG A 248 -21.21 6.47 -5.12
CA ARG A 248 -21.85 6.47 -3.80
C ARG A 248 -20.89 5.91 -2.74
N ALA A 249 -20.27 4.77 -2.99
CA ALA A 249 -19.32 4.14 -2.05
C ALA A 249 -18.12 5.03 -1.79
N VAL A 250 -17.50 5.57 -2.84
CA VAL A 250 -16.37 6.51 -2.73
C VAL A 250 -16.78 7.76 -1.96
N GLY A 251 -17.92 8.37 -2.28
CA GLY A 251 -18.42 9.57 -1.60
C GLY A 251 -18.82 9.34 -0.15
N ALA A 252 -19.23 8.13 0.22
CA ALA A 252 -19.49 7.73 1.61
C ALA A 252 -18.22 7.38 2.40
N ALA A 253 -17.04 7.38 1.76
CA ALA A 253 -15.78 6.89 2.30
C ALA A 253 -15.80 5.41 2.69
N ASP A 254 -16.63 4.61 2.04
CA ASP A 254 -16.66 3.15 2.17
C ASP A 254 -15.56 2.53 1.30
N THR A 255 -14.30 2.72 1.72
CA THR A 255 -13.11 2.52 0.89
C THR A 255 -12.00 1.70 1.56
N ILE A 256 -12.32 0.89 2.58
CA ILE A 256 -11.36 -0.06 3.15
C ILE A 256 -10.99 -1.09 2.08
N GLY A 257 -9.69 -1.30 1.87
CA GLY A 257 -9.16 -2.16 0.82
C GLY A 257 -9.27 -1.60 -0.60
N VAL A 258 -9.78 -0.38 -0.78
CA VAL A 258 -9.82 0.30 -2.09
C VAL A 258 -8.50 1.06 -2.31
N PHE A 259 -7.82 0.72 -3.38
CA PHE A 259 -6.50 1.26 -3.68
C PHE A 259 -6.43 2.79 -3.59
N GLN A 260 -5.38 3.31 -2.99
CA GLN A 260 -5.01 4.73 -2.87
C GLN A 260 -5.97 5.61 -2.05
N ILE A 261 -7.22 5.23 -1.84
CA ILE A 261 -8.24 6.05 -1.15
C ILE A 261 -8.72 5.47 0.19
N GLU A 262 -7.99 4.49 0.73
CA GLU A 262 -8.31 3.79 1.98
C GLU A 262 -7.69 4.42 3.24
N SER A 263 -6.76 5.37 3.11
CA SER A 263 -6.13 6.00 4.27
C SER A 263 -7.12 6.87 5.05
N ARG A 264 -6.89 7.08 6.37
CA ARG A 264 -7.76 7.94 7.20
C ARG A 264 -7.93 9.35 6.64
N ALA A 265 -6.86 9.96 6.13
CA ALA A 265 -6.92 11.28 5.54
C ALA A 265 -7.82 11.29 4.30
N GLN A 266 -7.74 10.26 3.47
CA GLN A 266 -8.63 10.07 2.32
C GLN A 266 -10.08 9.89 2.79
N GLN A 267 -10.35 8.97 3.70
CA GLN A 267 -11.69 8.71 4.23
C GLN A 267 -12.33 9.93 4.89
N GLN A 268 -11.55 10.78 5.57
CA GLN A 268 -12.07 12.03 6.15
C GLN A 268 -12.40 13.10 5.10
N SER A 269 -11.73 13.09 3.96
CA SER A 269 -11.92 14.09 2.90
C SER A 269 -13.01 13.70 1.89
N LEU A 270 -13.19 12.41 1.59
CA LEU A 270 -14.13 11.91 0.59
C LEU A 270 -15.58 12.38 0.78
N PRO A 271 -16.17 12.37 2.01
CA PRO A 271 -17.53 12.89 2.22
C PRO A 271 -17.67 14.41 1.99
N ARG A 272 -16.55 15.14 1.98
CA ARG A 272 -16.50 16.58 1.72
C ARG A 272 -16.28 16.89 0.23
N THR A 273 -15.44 16.10 -0.44
CA THR A 273 -15.16 16.26 -1.88
C THR A 273 -16.25 15.65 -2.75
N LYS A 274 -16.86 14.56 -2.30
CA LYS A 274 -17.93 13.82 -3.00
C LYS A 274 -17.61 13.64 -4.49
N PRO A 275 -16.62 12.82 -4.82
CA PRO A 275 -16.30 12.55 -6.21
C PRO A 275 -17.49 11.92 -6.93
N VAL A 276 -17.79 12.38 -8.14
CA VAL A 276 -18.90 11.89 -8.98
C VAL A 276 -18.46 11.54 -10.40
N LYS A 277 -17.18 11.80 -10.71
CA LYS A 277 -16.55 11.48 -12.00
C LYS A 277 -15.05 11.24 -11.81
N MET A 278 -14.41 10.67 -12.83
CA MET A 278 -13.00 10.30 -12.78
C MET A 278 -12.07 11.48 -12.45
N ASP A 279 -12.31 12.67 -13.03
CA ASP A 279 -11.46 13.84 -12.76
C ASP A 279 -11.52 14.28 -11.29
N ASP A 280 -12.66 14.10 -10.62
CA ASP A 280 -12.78 14.37 -9.19
C ASP A 280 -11.92 13.39 -8.36
N LEU A 281 -11.86 12.13 -8.79
CA LEU A 281 -11.04 11.11 -8.14
C LEU A 281 -9.55 11.34 -8.41
N VAL A 282 -9.19 11.78 -9.62
CA VAL A 282 -7.82 12.21 -9.96
C VAL A 282 -7.37 13.36 -9.05
N ALA A 283 -8.22 14.37 -8.87
CA ALA A 283 -7.95 15.47 -7.95
C ALA A 283 -7.85 15.00 -6.48
N GLN A 284 -8.72 14.08 -6.06
CA GLN A 284 -8.72 13.49 -4.72
C GLN A 284 -7.40 12.75 -4.41
N VAL A 285 -6.94 11.92 -5.34
CA VAL A 285 -5.65 11.20 -5.23
C VAL A 285 -4.48 12.18 -5.13
N ALA A 286 -4.52 13.28 -5.88
CA ALA A 286 -3.44 14.26 -5.92
C ALA A 286 -3.40 15.19 -4.70
N ILE A 287 -4.56 15.55 -4.10
CA ILE A 287 -4.63 16.59 -3.07
C ILE A 287 -4.38 16.07 -1.64
N ILE A 288 -4.79 14.85 -1.35
CA ILE A 288 -4.63 14.28 0.01
C ILE A 288 -3.29 13.56 0.13
N ARG A 289 -2.25 14.35 0.34
CA ARG A 289 -0.85 13.92 0.49
C ARG A 289 -0.13 14.86 1.46
N PRO A 290 1.01 14.45 2.05
CA PRO A 290 1.75 15.32 2.99
C PRO A 290 2.06 16.72 2.43
N GLY A 291 2.50 16.82 1.18
CA GLY A 291 2.86 18.09 0.56
C GLY A 291 1.71 19.10 0.46
N PRO A 292 0.59 18.81 -0.24
CA PRO A 292 -0.56 19.72 -0.30
C PRO A 292 -1.20 20.00 1.06
N ILE A 293 -1.14 19.07 2.01
CA ILE A 293 -1.61 19.27 3.38
C ILE A 293 -0.76 20.33 4.07
N GLN A 294 0.57 20.22 4.01
CA GLN A 294 1.51 21.19 4.58
C GLN A 294 1.47 22.54 3.82
N GLY A 295 1.32 22.50 2.49
CA GLY A 295 1.20 23.67 1.64
C GLY A 295 -0.16 24.39 1.68
N ASN A 296 -1.05 24.01 2.61
CA ASN A 296 -2.36 24.64 2.83
C ASN A 296 -3.29 24.65 1.59
N ALA A 297 -3.09 23.72 0.64
CA ALA A 297 -3.89 23.62 -0.59
C ALA A 297 -5.23 22.91 -0.37
N VAL A 298 -5.31 22.04 0.64
CA VAL A 298 -6.48 21.18 0.93
C VAL A 298 -7.69 22.01 1.35
N HIS A 299 -7.53 22.95 2.29
CA HIS A 299 -8.66 23.73 2.82
C HIS A 299 -9.38 24.59 1.78
N PRO A 300 -8.70 25.39 0.93
CA PRO A 300 -9.35 26.12 -0.14
C PRO A 300 -10.09 25.22 -1.12
N TYR A 301 -9.49 24.10 -1.53
CA TYR A 301 -10.12 23.15 -2.41
C TYR A 301 -11.43 22.59 -1.83
N LEU A 302 -11.40 22.11 -0.57
CA LEU A 302 -12.58 21.56 0.10
C LEU A 302 -13.70 22.58 0.26
N ARG A 303 -13.38 23.84 0.62
CA ARG A 303 -14.37 24.93 0.77
C ARG A 303 -15.03 25.25 -0.57
N ARG A 304 -14.25 25.33 -1.65
CA ARG A 304 -14.73 25.61 -3.01
C ARG A 304 -15.55 24.46 -3.56
N ARG A 305 -15.11 23.23 -3.33
CA ARG A 305 -15.86 22.03 -3.71
C ARG A 305 -17.22 21.92 -3.00
N ALA A 306 -17.28 22.33 -1.75
CA ALA A 306 -18.51 22.39 -0.96
C ALA A 306 -19.41 23.60 -1.28
N GLY A 307 -19.01 24.49 -2.21
CA GLY A 307 -19.76 25.71 -2.54
C GLY A 307 -19.68 26.81 -1.47
N LEU A 308 -18.84 26.65 -0.45
CA LEU A 308 -18.68 27.63 0.64
C LEU A 308 -17.77 28.81 0.24
N GLU A 309 -17.03 28.67 -0.83
CA GLU A 309 -16.13 29.69 -1.37
C GLU A 309 -16.15 29.60 -2.90
N ARG A 310 -16.14 30.73 -3.59
CA ARG A 310 -16.00 30.76 -5.05
C ARG A 310 -14.54 30.61 -5.45
N ALA A 311 -14.28 29.88 -6.54
CA ALA A 311 -12.95 29.87 -7.15
C ALA A 311 -12.60 31.29 -7.64
N THR A 312 -11.41 31.75 -7.30
CA THR A 312 -10.90 33.07 -7.71
C THR A 312 -9.55 32.91 -8.39
N TYR A 313 -9.35 33.68 -9.45
CA TYR A 313 -8.14 33.65 -10.25
C TYR A 313 -7.51 35.04 -10.23
N PRO A 314 -6.20 35.16 -9.88
CA PRO A 314 -5.49 36.46 -9.92
C PRO A 314 -5.53 37.15 -11.27
N HIS A 315 -5.66 36.36 -12.34
CA HIS A 315 -5.81 36.84 -13.70
C HIS A 315 -6.72 35.92 -14.51
N PRO A 316 -7.54 36.42 -15.48
CA PRO A 316 -8.46 35.60 -16.27
C PRO A 316 -7.79 34.45 -17.03
N SER A 317 -6.53 34.63 -17.49
CA SER A 317 -5.76 33.60 -18.20
C SER A 317 -5.49 32.34 -17.36
N LEU A 318 -5.65 32.39 -16.02
CA LEU A 318 -5.46 31.26 -15.14
C LEU A 318 -6.71 30.36 -15.05
N ALA A 319 -7.88 30.86 -15.42
CA ALA A 319 -9.12 30.09 -15.33
C ALA A 319 -9.06 28.80 -16.18
N PRO A 320 -8.66 28.80 -17.47
CA PRO A 320 -8.59 27.60 -18.29
C PRO A 320 -7.59 26.55 -17.75
N ILE A 321 -6.63 26.97 -16.93
CA ILE A 321 -5.57 26.10 -16.38
C ILE A 321 -5.99 25.51 -15.04
N LEU A 322 -6.68 26.29 -14.20
CA LEU A 322 -6.92 25.96 -12.80
C LEU A 322 -8.39 25.65 -12.48
N ASP A 323 -9.30 25.75 -13.45
CA ASP A 323 -10.73 25.52 -13.20
C ASP A 323 -11.02 24.08 -12.76
N GLU A 324 -10.35 23.09 -13.35
CA GLU A 324 -10.47 21.68 -12.98
C GLU A 324 -10.08 21.39 -11.51
N THR A 325 -9.27 22.27 -10.90
CA THR A 325 -8.82 22.19 -9.51
C THR A 325 -9.34 23.34 -8.66
N LEU A 326 -10.38 24.03 -9.12
CA LEU A 326 -11.07 25.11 -8.41
C LEU A 326 -10.11 26.26 -7.99
N GLY A 327 -9.17 26.62 -8.87
CA GLY A 327 -8.19 27.68 -8.64
C GLY A 327 -7.01 27.33 -7.73
N VAL A 328 -6.84 26.04 -7.40
CA VAL A 328 -5.69 25.54 -6.64
C VAL A 328 -4.68 24.95 -7.60
N ILE A 329 -3.40 25.26 -7.44
CA ILE A 329 -2.32 24.58 -8.18
C ILE A 329 -2.13 23.21 -7.55
N LEU A 330 -2.33 22.13 -8.32
CA LEU A 330 -2.30 20.76 -7.83
C LEU A 330 -1.39 19.86 -8.65
N TYR A 331 -1.27 20.11 -9.96
CA TYR A 331 -0.52 19.29 -10.89
C TYR A 331 0.74 19.97 -11.41
N GLN A 332 1.77 19.18 -11.69
CA GLN A 332 2.99 19.65 -12.34
C GLN A 332 2.70 20.24 -13.73
N GLU A 333 1.76 19.66 -14.43
CA GLU A 333 1.27 20.11 -15.74
C GLU A 333 0.67 21.51 -15.66
N GLN A 334 -0.02 21.85 -14.58
CA GLN A 334 -0.53 23.22 -14.36
C GLN A 334 0.62 24.22 -14.18
N VAL A 335 1.71 23.85 -13.50
CA VAL A 335 2.90 24.69 -13.38
C VAL A 335 3.52 24.96 -14.77
N MET A 336 3.62 23.93 -15.61
CA MET A 336 4.14 24.07 -16.97
C MET A 336 3.21 24.93 -17.83
N ARG A 337 1.89 24.71 -17.79
CA ARG A 337 0.91 25.51 -18.52
C ARG A 337 0.94 26.98 -18.08
N ILE A 338 1.05 27.26 -16.78
CA ILE A 338 1.21 28.62 -16.28
C ILE A 338 2.49 29.26 -16.83
N ALA A 339 3.60 28.54 -16.86
CA ALA A 339 4.85 29.05 -17.43
C ALA A 339 4.74 29.30 -18.94
N ILE A 340 4.07 28.44 -19.70
CA ILE A 340 3.88 28.58 -21.15
C ILE A 340 2.85 29.67 -21.46
N GLU A 341 1.63 29.52 -20.99
CA GLU A 341 0.47 30.29 -21.41
C GLU A 341 0.42 31.68 -20.76
N VAL A 342 0.98 31.82 -19.55
CA VAL A 342 0.94 33.09 -18.79
C VAL A 342 2.29 33.82 -18.85
N ALA A 343 3.41 33.10 -18.65
CA ALA A 343 4.73 33.72 -18.61
C ALA A 343 5.53 33.59 -19.92
N GLY A 344 4.93 33.04 -20.98
CA GLY A 344 5.53 33.02 -22.33
C GLY A 344 6.78 32.14 -22.49
N PHE A 345 6.92 31.10 -21.64
CA PHE A 345 8.02 30.16 -21.75
C PHE A 345 7.78 29.20 -22.92
N THR A 346 8.85 28.75 -23.56
CA THR A 346 8.74 27.61 -24.49
C THR A 346 8.45 26.33 -23.71
N PRO A 347 7.85 25.31 -24.34
CA PRO A 347 7.57 24.02 -23.65
C PRO A 347 8.80 23.43 -22.99
N GLY A 348 9.96 23.36 -23.64
CA GLY A 348 11.22 22.90 -23.06
C GLY A 348 11.67 23.74 -21.87
N ALA A 349 11.59 25.09 -21.99
CA ALA A 349 11.94 25.98 -20.87
C ALA A 349 10.99 25.83 -19.68
N SER A 350 9.72 25.48 -19.92
CA SER A 350 8.74 25.24 -18.85
C SER A 350 9.06 23.99 -18.01
N ASP A 351 9.58 22.92 -18.62
CA ASP A 351 10.02 21.74 -17.90
C ASP A 351 11.29 22.00 -17.07
N VAL A 352 12.25 22.75 -17.64
CA VAL A 352 13.42 23.23 -16.89
C VAL A 352 13.00 24.09 -15.71
N PHE A 353 12.06 25.01 -15.91
CA PHE A 353 11.48 25.84 -14.86
C PHE A 353 10.83 24.98 -13.75
N ARG A 354 9.98 24.03 -14.12
CA ARG A 354 9.33 23.11 -13.18
C ARG A 354 10.35 22.32 -12.33
N ARG A 355 11.38 21.75 -12.97
CA ARG A 355 12.45 21.01 -12.27
C ARG A 355 13.26 21.93 -11.36
N ALA A 356 13.53 23.14 -11.84
CA ALA A 356 14.24 24.14 -11.07
C ALA A 356 13.51 24.54 -9.78
N MET A 357 12.20 24.64 -9.83
CA MET A 357 11.37 24.94 -8.65
C MET A 357 11.38 23.82 -7.61
N GLY A 358 11.50 22.55 -8.03
CA GLY A 358 11.50 21.37 -7.14
C GLY A 358 12.86 21.02 -6.52
N SER A 359 13.95 21.71 -6.88
CA SER A 359 15.30 21.46 -6.39
C SER A 359 15.80 22.60 -5.51
N ALA A 360 16.62 22.26 -4.48
CA ALA A 360 17.29 23.27 -3.67
C ALA A 360 18.25 24.09 -4.57
N ARG A 361 17.95 25.38 -4.77
CA ARG A 361 18.76 26.31 -5.57
C ARG A 361 19.24 27.48 -4.74
N SER A 362 20.27 28.15 -5.25
CA SER A 362 20.75 29.38 -4.63
C SER A 362 19.69 30.48 -4.71
N PRO A 363 19.64 31.40 -3.73
CA PRO A 363 18.74 32.56 -3.78
C PRO A 363 18.87 33.38 -5.08
N ARG A 364 20.08 33.43 -5.66
CA ARG A 364 20.37 34.14 -6.89
C ARG A 364 19.70 33.49 -8.13
N GLU A 365 19.74 32.17 -8.21
CA GLU A 365 19.08 31.43 -9.30
C GLU A 365 17.55 31.57 -9.23
N MET A 366 16.99 31.50 -8.02
CA MET A 366 15.55 31.72 -7.82
C MET A 366 15.12 33.13 -8.21
N GLU A 367 15.94 34.14 -7.94
CA GLU A 367 15.64 35.54 -8.31
C GLU A 367 15.67 35.73 -9.84
N LEU A 368 16.60 35.09 -10.54
CA LEU A 368 16.63 35.12 -12.00
C LEU A 368 15.38 34.46 -12.61
N LEU A 369 14.96 33.35 -12.07
CA LEU A 369 13.73 32.68 -12.51
C LEU A 369 12.49 33.51 -12.21
N ARG A 370 12.44 34.17 -11.05
CA ARG A 370 11.36 35.08 -10.67
C ARG A 370 11.26 36.25 -11.65
N THR A 371 12.37 36.93 -11.93
CA THR A 371 12.42 38.06 -12.85
C THR A 371 11.92 37.66 -14.24
N ARG A 372 12.46 36.56 -14.80
CA ARG A 372 12.04 36.04 -16.09
C ARG A 372 10.55 35.71 -16.15
N PHE A 373 10.01 35.10 -15.10
CA PHE A 373 8.59 34.72 -15.00
C PHE A 373 7.70 35.95 -14.92
N VAL A 374 8.05 36.93 -14.08
CA VAL A 374 7.28 38.18 -13.90
C VAL A 374 7.27 39.01 -15.18
N ASP A 375 8.44 39.23 -15.80
CA ASP A 375 8.55 39.99 -17.05
C ASP A 375 7.76 39.31 -18.18
N GLY A 376 7.86 37.95 -18.25
CA GLY A 376 7.10 37.17 -19.19
C GLY A 376 5.59 37.29 -19.00
N ALA A 377 5.08 37.23 -17.76
CA ALA A 377 3.66 37.36 -17.47
C ALA A 377 3.10 38.76 -17.77
N VAL A 378 3.91 39.80 -17.54
CA VAL A 378 3.56 41.17 -17.94
C VAL A 378 3.48 41.28 -19.45
N ALA A 379 4.47 40.76 -20.19
CA ALA A 379 4.55 40.83 -21.63
C ALA A 379 3.49 39.98 -22.35
N THR A 380 3.23 38.77 -21.88
CA THR A 380 2.38 37.77 -22.55
C THR A 380 0.89 38.04 -22.34
N VAL A 381 0.46 38.27 -21.09
CA VAL A 381 -0.95 38.41 -20.75
C VAL A 381 -1.33 39.74 -20.12
N GLY A 382 -0.40 40.68 -20.00
CA GLY A 382 -0.66 41.99 -19.41
C GLY A 382 -0.91 41.95 -17.89
N MET A 383 -0.42 40.93 -17.19
CA MET A 383 -0.58 40.79 -15.75
C MET A 383 0.20 41.89 -15.03
N ARG A 384 -0.36 42.44 -13.93
CA ARG A 384 0.39 43.42 -13.12
C ARG A 384 1.58 42.71 -12.45
N ALA A 385 2.75 43.35 -12.44
CA ALA A 385 3.97 42.77 -11.89
C ALA A 385 3.80 42.27 -10.43
N ALA A 386 3.02 42.98 -9.60
CA ALA A 386 2.73 42.56 -8.23
C ALA A 386 1.90 41.23 -8.17
N ASP A 387 0.96 41.03 -9.09
CA ASP A 387 0.14 39.81 -9.16
C ASP A 387 0.97 38.68 -9.76
N ALA A 388 1.83 38.93 -10.73
CA ALA A 388 2.77 37.98 -11.30
C ALA A 388 3.78 37.48 -10.25
N THR A 389 4.28 38.39 -9.40
CA THR A 389 5.16 38.03 -8.26
C THR A 389 4.46 37.08 -7.29
N LYS A 390 3.23 37.39 -6.88
CA LYS A 390 2.43 36.51 -6.01
C LYS A 390 2.14 35.16 -6.65
N LEU A 391 1.89 35.15 -7.97
CA LEU A 391 1.69 33.89 -8.71
C LEU A 391 2.98 33.06 -8.71
N PHE A 392 4.14 33.67 -8.96
CA PHE A 392 5.43 33.00 -8.88
C PHE A 392 5.68 32.39 -7.49
N GLU A 393 5.42 33.11 -6.41
CA GLU A 393 5.54 32.61 -5.03
C GLU A 393 4.65 31.40 -4.78
N ARG A 394 3.40 31.41 -5.28
CA ARG A 394 2.49 30.26 -5.20
C ARG A 394 2.99 29.07 -6.00
N VAL A 395 3.51 29.29 -7.20
CA VAL A 395 4.12 28.24 -8.04
C VAL A 395 5.36 27.66 -7.36
N ALA A 396 6.23 28.51 -6.81
CA ALA A 396 7.44 28.09 -6.11
C ALA A 396 7.13 27.26 -4.85
N ALA A 397 6.20 27.71 -4.03
CA ALA A 397 5.75 26.97 -2.85
C ALA A 397 5.15 25.60 -3.21
N PHE A 398 4.49 25.49 -4.34
CA PHE A 398 3.89 24.25 -4.81
C PHE A 398 4.89 23.30 -5.49
N ALA A 399 5.92 23.80 -6.11
CA ALA A 399 6.80 23.02 -7.00
C ALA A 399 7.58 21.91 -6.28
N SER A 400 7.88 22.07 -4.97
CA SER A 400 8.47 21.03 -4.15
C SER A 400 7.50 19.86 -3.87
N PHE A 401 6.19 20.05 -4.10
CA PHE A 401 5.13 19.09 -3.79
C PHE A 401 4.30 18.71 -5.02
N GLY A 402 4.62 19.22 -6.21
CA GLY A 402 3.88 18.98 -7.44
C GLY A 402 3.68 17.51 -7.76
N PHE A 403 2.46 17.14 -8.18
CA PHE A 403 2.11 15.76 -8.55
C PHE A 403 1.87 15.66 -10.05
N ALA A 404 2.32 14.57 -10.65
CA ALA A 404 2.02 14.30 -12.04
C ALA A 404 0.55 13.95 -12.21
N LYS A 405 -0.18 14.67 -13.05
CA LYS A 405 -1.59 14.40 -13.34
C LYS A 405 -1.77 13.01 -13.95
N SER A 406 -0.89 12.62 -14.86
CA SER A 406 -0.86 11.27 -15.44
C SER A 406 -0.73 10.16 -14.40
N HIS A 407 0.13 10.35 -13.40
CA HIS A 407 0.25 9.41 -12.29
C HIS A 407 -1.03 9.35 -11.44
N ALA A 408 -1.63 10.52 -11.14
CA ALA A 408 -2.90 10.57 -10.44
C ALA A 408 -4.03 9.89 -11.22
N ALA A 409 -4.07 10.06 -12.55
CA ALA A 409 -5.07 9.44 -13.42
C ALA A 409 -4.92 7.90 -13.46
N ALA A 410 -3.68 7.40 -13.58
CA ALA A 410 -3.40 5.97 -13.52
C ALA A 410 -3.90 5.35 -12.19
N PHE A 411 -3.62 6.01 -11.08
CA PHE A 411 -4.02 5.54 -9.76
C PHE A 411 -5.52 5.69 -9.50
N ALA A 412 -6.15 6.76 -9.99
CA ALA A 412 -7.59 6.94 -9.90
C ALA A 412 -8.35 5.84 -10.67
N ARG A 413 -7.86 5.44 -11.84
CA ARG A 413 -8.44 4.32 -12.61
C ARG A 413 -8.39 3.02 -11.81
N THR A 414 -7.23 2.67 -11.27
CA THR A 414 -7.07 1.47 -10.43
C THR A 414 -7.90 1.56 -9.14
N ALA A 415 -8.05 2.75 -8.54
CA ALA A 415 -8.94 2.96 -7.39
C ALA A 415 -10.40 2.69 -7.75
N PHE A 416 -10.87 3.19 -8.90
CA PHE A 416 -12.22 2.97 -9.40
C PHE A 416 -12.50 1.49 -9.66
N GLU A 417 -11.59 0.79 -10.34
CA GLU A 417 -11.67 -0.65 -10.62
C GLU A 417 -11.70 -1.49 -9.34
N SER A 418 -10.84 -1.15 -8.37
CA SER A 418 -10.83 -1.83 -7.08
C SER A 418 -12.10 -1.59 -6.27
N ALA A 419 -12.70 -0.39 -6.34
CA ALA A 419 -13.99 -0.09 -5.72
C ALA A 419 -15.11 -0.88 -6.40
N TRP A 420 -15.11 -0.97 -7.73
CA TRP A 420 -16.08 -1.74 -8.49
C TRP A 420 -16.01 -3.24 -8.15
N LEU A 421 -14.80 -3.83 -8.13
CA LEU A 421 -14.62 -5.24 -7.74
C LEU A 421 -15.10 -5.50 -6.30
N ARG A 422 -14.81 -4.59 -5.38
CA ARG A 422 -15.25 -4.69 -3.99
C ARG A 422 -16.78 -4.69 -3.86
N LEU A 423 -17.50 -3.95 -4.70
CA LEU A 423 -18.96 -3.86 -4.67
C LEU A 423 -19.63 -5.06 -5.37
N HIS A 424 -19.13 -5.47 -6.52
CA HIS A 424 -19.77 -6.46 -7.38
C HIS A 424 -19.26 -7.89 -7.16
N TYR A 425 -18.02 -8.06 -6.70
CA TYR A 425 -17.37 -9.35 -6.45
C TYR A 425 -16.68 -9.39 -5.08
N PRO A 426 -17.39 -9.07 -3.99
CA PRO A 426 -16.76 -8.79 -2.69
C PRO A 426 -15.99 -9.98 -2.12
N ALA A 427 -16.46 -11.23 -2.28
CA ALA A 427 -15.75 -12.41 -1.81
C ALA A 427 -14.46 -12.65 -2.60
N HIS A 428 -14.51 -12.54 -3.93
CA HIS A 428 -13.37 -12.75 -4.82
C HIS A 428 -12.32 -11.65 -4.60
N TYR A 429 -12.77 -10.38 -4.45
CA TYR A 429 -11.88 -9.27 -4.19
C TYR A 429 -11.20 -9.38 -2.83
N LEU A 430 -11.93 -9.74 -1.77
CA LEU A 430 -11.35 -10.02 -0.45
C LEU A 430 -10.29 -11.13 -0.53
N ALA A 431 -10.60 -12.22 -1.25
CA ALA A 431 -9.63 -13.30 -1.43
C ALA A 431 -8.36 -12.82 -2.15
N GLY A 432 -8.50 -11.98 -3.18
CA GLY A 432 -7.38 -11.32 -3.87
C GLY A 432 -6.55 -10.44 -2.95
N LEU A 433 -7.20 -9.60 -2.13
CA LEU A 433 -6.52 -8.74 -1.14
C LEU A 433 -5.72 -9.55 -0.11
N ILE A 434 -6.29 -10.66 0.39
CA ILE A 434 -5.61 -11.54 1.35
C ILE A 434 -4.42 -12.25 0.69
N ARG A 435 -4.55 -12.69 -0.57
CA ARG A 435 -3.47 -13.33 -1.31
C ARG A 435 -2.28 -12.41 -1.59
N ALA A 436 -2.56 -11.13 -1.80
CA ALA A 436 -1.55 -10.11 -2.11
C ALA A 436 -0.85 -9.54 -0.86
N GLN A 437 -1.21 -9.98 0.35
CA GLN A 437 -0.54 -9.52 1.58
C GLN A 437 0.96 -9.93 1.60
N PRO A 438 1.85 -9.07 2.14
CA PRO A 438 1.58 -7.78 2.81
C PRO A 438 1.36 -6.64 1.80
N MET A 439 0.22 -5.96 1.88
CA MET A 439 -0.09 -4.77 1.08
C MET A 439 -1.15 -3.89 1.75
N GLY A 440 -1.20 -2.59 1.34
CA GLY A 440 -2.20 -1.65 1.83
C GLY A 440 -1.99 -1.21 3.28
N PHE A 441 -3.02 -0.58 3.85
CA PHE A 441 -2.98 -0.01 5.21
C PHE A 441 -3.56 -0.95 6.27
N TYR A 442 -4.30 -1.98 5.85
CA TYR A 442 -5.09 -2.79 6.75
C TYR A 442 -4.58 -4.23 6.83
N PRO A 443 -4.46 -4.79 8.05
CA PRO A 443 -4.15 -6.20 8.24
C PRO A 443 -5.34 -7.06 7.79
N VAL A 444 -5.09 -8.35 7.59
CA VAL A 444 -6.09 -9.35 7.16
C VAL A 444 -7.35 -9.30 8.02
N GLU A 445 -7.21 -9.14 9.34
CA GLU A 445 -8.33 -9.00 10.28
C GLU A 445 -9.27 -7.86 9.91
N ALA A 446 -8.72 -6.66 9.66
CA ALA A 446 -9.53 -5.49 9.33
C ALA A 446 -10.27 -5.68 8.00
N LEU A 447 -9.62 -6.28 7.00
CA LEU A 447 -10.24 -6.61 5.71
C LEU A 447 -11.38 -7.62 5.86
N ILE A 448 -11.19 -8.67 6.65
CA ILE A 448 -12.23 -9.66 6.94
C ILE A 448 -13.42 -9.02 7.64
N HIS A 449 -13.18 -8.18 8.64
CA HIS A 449 -14.26 -7.54 9.38
C HIS A 449 -15.04 -6.53 8.54
N ASP A 450 -14.35 -5.81 7.67
CA ASP A 450 -15.00 -4.93 6.71
C ASP A 450 -15.89 -5.71 5.74
N ALA A 451 -15.37 -6.76 5.13
CA ALA A 451 -16.11 -7.62 4.21
C ALA A 451 -17.33 -8.28 4.87
N ARG A 452 -17.19 -8.73 6.12
CA ARG A 452 -18.35 -9.28 6.90
C ARG A 452 -19.45 -8.24 7.10
N ARG A 453 -19.12 -6.96 7.31
CA ARG A 453 -20.11 -5.88 7.37
C ARG A 453 -20.85 -5.69 6.04
N HIS A 454 -20.22 -6.06 4.93
CA HIS A 454 -20.80 -6.06 3.59
C HIS A 454 -21.46 -7.39 3.21
N GLY A 455 -21.69 -8.28 4.18
CA GLY A 455 -22.39 -9.55 3.98
C GLY A 455 -21.54 -10.70 3.46
N VAL A 456 -20.22 -10.52 3.34
CA VAL A 456 -19.32 -11.60 2.90
C VAL A 456 -19.13 -12.63 4.01
N THR A 457 -19.42 -13.87 3.70
CA THR A 457 -19.12 -15.01 4.59
C THR A 457 -17.64 -15.38 4.47
N VAL A 458 -16.94 -15.45 5.59
CA VAL A 458 -15.54 -15.89 5.64
C VAL A 458 -15.41 -17.13 6.48
N GLN A 459 -14.81 -18.15 5.92
CA GLN A 459 -14.63 -19.48 6.51
C GLN A 459 -13.20 -19.65 7.00
N PRO A 460 -13.00 -20.28 8.17
CA PRO A 460 -11.67 -20.53 8.73
C PRO A 460 -10.85 -21.51 7.89
N VAL A 461 -9.57 -21.62 8.21
CA VAL A 461 -8.69 -22.64 7.63
C VAL A 461 -9.21 -24.06 7.94
N CYS A 462 -9.11 -24.96 6.96
CA CYS A 462 -9.54 -26.35 7.11
C CYS A 462 -8.71 -27.25 6.19
N ILE A 463 -8.05 -28.28 6.74
CA ILE A 463 -7.20 -29.19 5.93
C ILE A 463 -7.96 -29.90 4.83
N ASN A 464 -9.26 -30.14 5.02
CA ASN A 464 -10.12 -30.84 4.07
C ASN A 464 -10.79 -29.92 3.04
N ARG A 465 -10.81 -28.60 3.25
CA ARG A 465 -11.52 -27.65 2.38
C ARG A 465 -10.64 -26.55 1.84
N SER A 466 -9.68 -26.03 2.65
CA SER A 466 -8.83 -24.93 2.22
C SER A 466 -7.90 -25.33 1.09
N GLU A 467 -7.74 -24.42 0.13
CA GLU A 467 -6.63 -24.46 -0.82
C GLU A 467 -5.33 -23.98 -0.15
N ALA A 468 -4.23 -24.09 -0.87
CA ALA A 468 -2.94 -23.59 -0.36
C ALA A 468 -2.99 -22.09 -0.09
N ARG A 469 -3.56 -21.29 -1.01
CA ARG A 469 -3.85 -19.86 -0.85
C ARG A 469 -5.35 -19.64 -0.59
N THR A 470 -5.70 -18.51 0.01
CA THR A 470 -7.10 -18.11 0.22
C THR A 470 -7.88 -18.21 -1.10
N SER A 471 -9.09 -18.76 -1.05
CA SER A 471 -9.92 -19.01 -2.22
C SER A 471 -11.38 -18.71 -1.94
N THR A 472 -12.20 -18.77 -2.96
CA THR A 472 -13.66 -18.72 -2.87
C THR A 472 -14.24 -20.13 -2.96
N GLU A 473 -15.36 -20.35 -2.27
CA GLU A 473 -16.13 -21.58 -2.33
C GLU A 473 -17.63 -21.26 -2.42
N PRO A 474 -18.44 -22.07 -3.13
CA PRO A 474 -19.88 -21.86 -3.17
C PRO A 474 -20.49 -21.89 -1.76
N LEU A 475 -21.41 -20.97 -1.50
CA LEU A 475 -22.27 -21.09 -0.32
C LEU A 475 -23.21 -22.28 -0.51
N PRO A 476 -23.47 -23.09 0.54
CA PRO A 476 -24.44 -24.15 0.43
C PRO A 476 -25.82 -23.57 0.06
N ASP A 477 -26.49 -24.19 -0.89
CA ASP A 477 -27.88 -23.84 -1.22
C ASP A 477 -28.71 -23.93 0.06
N SER A 478 -29.13 -22.79 0.58
CA SER A 478 -30.06 -22.78 1.70
C SER A 478 -31.45 -23.10 1.17
N ALA A 479 -31.91 -24.32 1.40
CA ALA A 479 -33.27 -24.74 1.07
C ALA A 479 -34.38 -23.85 1.68
N ASP A 480 -34.01 -22.96 2.60
CA ASP A 480 -34.94 -22.11 3.37
C ASP A 480 -34.73 -20.59 3.20
N GLY A 481 -33.92 -20.10 2.29
CA GLY A 481 -33.74 -18.63 2.12
C GLY A 481 -33.23 -17.90 3.38
N THR A 482 -32.80 -18.64 4.43
CA THR A 482 -32.40 -18.09 5.73
C THR A 482 -30.88 -18.08 5.95
N ALA A 483 -30.08 -18.56 5.01
CA ALA A 483 -28.65 -18.85 5.21
C ALA A 483 -27.75 -17.61 5.37
N ASN A 484 -28.28 -16.41 5.46
CA ASN A 484 -27.45 -15.21 5.68
C ASN A 484 -28.07 -14.21 6.69
N ARG A 485 -28.89 -14.66 7.63
CA ARG A 485 -29.56 -13.77 8.61
C ARG A 485 -28.77 -13.47 9.88
N HIS A 486 -27.48 -13.80 9.95
CA HIS A 486 -26.61 -13.37 11.05
C HIS A 486 -25.71 -12.18 10.69
N SER A 487 -25.91 -11.55 9.56
CA SER A 487 -25.42 -10.18 9.35
C SER A 487 -26.36 -9.21 10.07
N PRO A 488 -25.83 -8.30 10.91
CA PRO A 488 -26.63 -7.17 11.38
C PRO A 488 -27.19 -6.48 10.12
N THR A 489 -28.43 -6.05 10.20
CA THR A 489 -29.18 -5.36 9.14
C THR A 489 -28.28 -4.43 8.31
N ILE A 490 -27.83 -4.94 7.16
CA ILE A 490 -26.88 -4.26 6.25
C ILE A 490 -27.46 -2.92 5.76
N GLY A 491 -28.78 -2.72 5.85
CA GLY A 491 -29.48 -1.54 5.31
C GLY A 491 -29.39 -0.24 6.11
N ASP A 492 -28.94 -0.28 7.37
CA ASP A 492 -29.04 0.88 8.28
C ASP A 492 -27.72 1.62 8.52
N ASP A 493 -26.59 1.16 7.96
CA ASP A 493 -25.32 1.86 8.10
C ASP A 493 -25.06 2.81 6.92
N PRO A 494 -25.12 4.15 7.10
CA PRO A 494 -24.91 5.11 6.03
C PRO A 494 -23.49 5.12 5.48
N PHE A 495 -22.55 4.45 6.15
CA PHE A 495 -21.15 4.29 5.72
C PHE A 495 -20.89 2.97 4.99
N ILE A 496 -21.91 2.12 4.85
CA ILE A 496 -21.82 0.86 4.11
C ILE A 496 -22.69 0.99 2.85
N VAL A 497 -22.06 0.88 1.70
CA VAL A 497 -22.77 0.92 0.41
C VAL A 497 -22.82 -0.49 -0.17
N VAL A 498 -24.06 -0.95 -0.40
CA VAL A 498 -24.32 -2.24 -1.05
C VAL A 498 -25.05 -1.96 -2.36
N PRO A 499 -24.64 -2.53 -3.50
CA PRO A 499 -25.38 -2.42 -4.75
C PRO A 499 -26.78 -3.01 -4.63
N THR A 500 -27.75 -2.39 -5.28
CA THR A 500 -29.10 -2.94 -5.42
C THR A 500 -29.12 -4.18 -6.30
N ALA A 501 -30.20 -4.96 -6.28
CA ALA A 501 -30.34 -6.12 -7.16
C ALA A 501 -30.25 -5.71 -8.64
N ALA A 502 -30.85 -4.58 -9.03
CA ALA A 502 -30.78 -4.06 -10.39
C ALA A 502 -29.35 -3.67 -10.81
N GLU A 503 -28.60 -3.02 -9.92
CA GLU A 503 -27.18 -2.66 -10.17
C GLU A 503 -26.31 -3.90 -10.30
N ARG A 504 -26.54 -4.95 -9.50
CA ARG A 504 -25.82 -6.23 -9.63
C ARG A 504 -26.18 -6.97 -10.92
N ALA A 505 -27.45 -6.99 -11.30
CA ALA A 505 -27.89 -7.59 -12.56
C ALA A 505 -27.27 -6.86 -13.76
N ALA A 506 -27.22 -5.53 -13.73
CA ALA A 506 -26.58 -4.73 -14.78
C ALA A 506 -25.07 -4.99 -14.89
N ALA A 507 -24.40 -5.35 -13.78
CA ALA A 507 -22.99 -5.70 -13.75
C ALA A 507 -22.71 -7.21 -13.95
N GLU A 508 -23.75 -8.02 -14.23
CA GLU A 508 -23.66 -9.49 -14.34
C GLU A 508 -23.02 -10.17 -13.11
N SER A 509 -23.18 -9.55 -11.93
CA SER A 509 -22.47 -9.96 -10.70
C SER A 509 -23.35 -10.71 -9.69
N GLU A 510 -24.61 -11.04 -10.02
CA GLU A 510 -25.53 -11.70 -9.09
C GLU A 510 -24.98 -13.04 -8.56
N THR A 511 -24.37 -13.83 -9.43
CA THR A 511 -23.76 -15.11 -9.07
C THR A 511 -22.59 -14.98 -8.10
N ALA A 512 -21.94 -13.83 -8.05
CA ALA A 512 -20.79 -13.58 -7.17
C ALA A 512 -21.17 -13.57 -5.67
N LEU A 513 -22.43 -13.29 -5.34
CA LEU A 513 -22.92 -13.32 -3.94
C LEU A 513 -23.12 -14.76 -3.41
N SER A 514 -23.09 -15.75 -4.28
CA SER A 514 -23.22 -17.17 -3.93
C SER A 514 -21.92 -17.78 -3.41
N TYR A 515 -20.88 -16.97 -3.18
CA TYR A 515 -19.57 -17.44 -2.75
C TYR A 515 -19.16 -16.89 -1.39
N ALA A 516 -18.52 -17.77 -0.60
CA ALA A 516 -17.80 -17.43 0.62
C ALA A 516 -16.28 -17.38 0.35
N VAL A 517 -15.55 -16.69 1.21
CA VAL A 517 -14.09 -16.76 1.25
C VAL A 517 -13.65 -17.87 2.18
N ARG A 518 -12.80 -18.78 1.72
CA ARG A 518 -12.11 -19.79 2.53
C ARG A 518 -10.66 -19.37 2.73
N LEU A 519 -10.23 -19.20 4.00
CA LEU A 519 -8.84 -18.84 4.31
C LEU A 519 -7.88 -19.97 3.91
N GLY A 520 -6.77 -19.60 3.27
CA GLY A 520 -5.74 -20.51 2.77
C GLY A 520 -4.87 -21.08 3.88
N LEU A 521 -4.36 -22.29 3.67
CA LEU A 521 -3.46 -22.96 4.63
C LEU A 521 -2.14 -22.21 4.82
N ASN A 522 -1.65 -21.50 3.81
CA ASN A 522 -0.43 -20.71 3.86
C ASN A 522 -0.50 -19.51 4.83
N LEU A 523 -1.69 -19.10 5.26
CA LEU A 523 -1.86 -18.07 6.28
C LEU A 523 -1.44 -18.56 7.68
N VAL A 524 -1.44 -19.86 7.90
CA VAL A 524 -1.00 -20.42 9.19
C VAL A 524 0.51 -20.20 9.33
N ARG A 525 0.89 -19.38 10.29
CA ARG A 525 2.30 -19.02 10.54
C ARG A 525 3.16 -20.27 10.73
N GLY A 526 4.19 -20.43 9.90
CA GLY A 526 5.06 -21.59 9.87
C GLY A 526 4.57 -22.74 8.98
N VAL A 527 3.44 -22.55 8.30
CA VAL A 527 3.00 -23.39 7.18
C VAL A 527 3.19 -22.58 5.92
N GLY A 528 4.39 -22.62 5.36
CA GLY A 528 4.70 -21.87 4.13
C GLY A 528 3.92 -22.40 2.91
N THR A 529 3.93 -21.65 1.80
CA THR A 529 3.19 -21.98 0.59
C THR A 529 3.49 -23.40 0.08
N ARG A 530 4.76 -23.82 0.05
CA ARG A 530 5.15 -25.20 -0.36
C ARG A 530 4.51 -26.28 0.51
N THR A 531 4.47 -26.07 1.83
CA THR A 531 3.84 -27.01 2.76
C THR A 531 2.34 -27.06 2.54
N ALA A 532 1.71 -25.91 2.37
CA ALA A 532 0.28 -25.82 2.06
C ALA A 532 -0.07 -26.53 0.74
N GLU A 533 0.73 -26.33 -0.30
CA GLU A 533 0.59 -27.03 -1.60
C GLU A 533 0.76 -28.55 -1.45
N ALA A 534 1.72 -29.00 -0.64
CA ALA A 534 1.93 -30.42 -0.39
C ALA A 534 0.73 -31.06 0.34
N ILE A 535 0.12 -30.35 1.30
CA ILE A 535 -1.12 -30.79 1.96
C ILE A 535 -2.26 -30.93 0.95
N VAL A 536 -2.47 -29.90 0.12
CA VAL A 536 -3.53 -29.93 -0.90
C VAL A 536 -3.30 -31.03 -1.92
N ALA A 537 -2.08 -31.23 -2.40
CA ALA A 537 -1.71 -32.28 -3.34
C ALA A 537 -1.91 -33.69 -2.73
N ALA A 538 -1.54 -33.89 -1.44
CA ALA A 538 -1.79 -35.15 -0.75
C ALA A 538 -3.29 -35.44 -0.60
N ARG A 539 -4.09 -34.39 -0.32
CA ARG A 539 -5.55 -34.48 -0.29
C ARG A 539 -6.12 -34.86 -1.66
N ALA A 540 -5.64 -34.23 -2.72
CA ALA A 540 -6.11 -34.51 -4.09
C ALA A 540 -5.84 -35.97 -4.50
N ARG A 541 -4.69 -36.54 -4.10
CA ARG A 541 -4.35 -37.94 -4.41
C ARG A 541 -5.13 -38.99 -3.59
N GLY A 542 -5.43 -38.69 -2.33
CA GLY A 542 -5.96 -39.70 -1.39
C GLY A 542 -7.34 -39.38 -0.82
N GLY A 543 -8.02 -38.37 -1.32
CA GLY A 543 -9.30 -37.89 -0.80
C GLY A 543 -9.16 -37.15 0.53
N ALA A 544 -10.27 -36.77 1.13
CA ALA A 544 -10.31 -36.07 2.41
C ALA A 544 -9.56 -36.85 3.51
N TYR A 545 -8.89 -36.13 4.40
CA TYR A 545 -8.24 -36.70 5.57
C TYR A 545 -9.30 -37.17 6.58
N ARG A 546 -9.13 -38.37 7.12
CA ARG A 546 -10.12 -39.04 7.98
C ARG A 546 -9.79 -38.89 9.46
N SER A 547 -8.51 -38.79 9.82
CA SER A 547 -8.00 -38.62 11.18
C SER A 547 -6.69 -37.89 11.20
N LEU A 548 -6.20 -37.53 12.39
CA LEU A 548 -4.88 -36.94 12.59
C LEU A 548 -3.76 -37.87 12.10
N GLU A 549 -3.85 -39.17 12.36
CA GLU A 549 -2.85 -40.18 11.95
C GLU A 549 -2.83 -40.30 10.42
N ASP A 550 -4.00 -40.32 9.75
CA ASP A 550 -4.08 -40.34 8.29
C ASP A 550 -3.46 -39.07 7.70
N PHE A 551 -3.74 -37.90 8.31
CA PHE A 551 -3.15 -36.62 7.90
C PHE A 551 -1.63 -36.63 8.07
N ALA A 552 -1.10 -36.95 9.25
CA ALA A 552 0.31 -36.97 9.55
C ALA A 552 1.09 -37.96 8.66
N ARG A 553 0.57 -39.16 8.49
CA ARG A 553 1.17 -40.20 7.63
C ARG A 553 1.27 -39.76 6.16
N ARG A 554 0.24 -39.10 5.62
CA ARG A 554 0.18 -38.70 4.23
C ARG A 554 0.96 -37.42 3.94
N THR A 555 1.13 -36.54 4.93
CA THR A 555 1.82 -35.28 4.75
C THR A 555 3.25 -35.25 5.27
N GLN A 556 3.59 -36.15 6.23
CA GLN A 556 4.89 -36.25 6.90
C GLN A 556 5.40 -34.89 7.43
N LEU A 557 4.49 -34.09 7.98
CA LEU A 557 4.80 -32.79 8.53
C LEU A 557 5.54 -32.91 9.87
N PRO A 558 6.46 -31.99 10.18
CA PRO A 558 7.08 -31.95 11.50
C PRO A 558 6.02 -31.60 12.56
N LEU A 559 6.22 -32.10 13.80
CA LEU A 559 5.31 -31.89 14.93
C LEU A 559 4.93 -30.41 15.10
N SER A 560 5.90 -29.50 14.99
CA SER A 560 5.64 -28.06 15.13
C SER A 560 4.67 -27.49 14.09
N ALA A 561 4.60 -28.07 12.90
CA ALA A 561 3.62 -27.67 11.88
C ALA A 561 2.24 -28.29 12.17
N LEU A 562 2.19 -29.54 12.63
CA LEU A 562 0.95 -30.19 13.07
C LEU A 562 0.31 -29.43 14.22
N GLU A 563 1.07 -29.09 15.26
CA GLU A 563 0.59 -28.31 16.40
C GLU A 563 0.01 -26.94 15.98
N ARG A 564 0.67 -26.25 15.08
CA ARG A 564 0.18 -24.96 14.57
C ARG A 564 -1.12 -25.10 13.81
N LEU A 565 -1.25 -26.12 12.97
CA LEU A 565 -2.49 -26.40 12.24
C LEU A 565 -3.65 -26.76 13.18
N VAL A 566 -3.37 -27.56 14.24
CA VAL A 566 -4.37 -27.87 15.27
C VAL A 566 -4.82 -26.61 15.99
N ARG A 567 -3.88 -25.80 16.49
CA ARG A 567 -4.19 -24.54 17.21
C ARG A 567 -4.94 -23.54 16.32
N ALA A 568 -4.59 -23.46 15.04
CA ALA A 568 -5.31 -22.63 14.07
C ALA A 568 -6.73 -23.12 13.76
N GLY A 569 -7.12 -24.30 14.27
CA GLY A 569 -8.42 -24.91 14.04
C GLY A 569 -8.56 -25.58 12.68
N ALA A 570 -7.45 -25.79 11.95
CA ALA A 570 -7.49 -26.41 10.63
C ALA A 570 -7.95 -27.88 10.66
N LEU A 571 -7.87 -28.54 11.82
CA LEU A 571 -8.27 -29.93 12.06
C LEU A 571 -9.62 -30.04 12.79
N ASP A 572 -10.34 -28.95 13.05
CA ASP A 572 -11.67 -28.95 13.69
C ASP A 572 -12.69 -29.80 12.88
N THR A 573 -12.40 -30.06 11.60
CA THR A 573 -13.19 -30.97 10.75
C THR A 573 -13.30 -32.41 11.28
N PHE A 574 -12.41 -32.83 12.18
CA PHE A 574 -12.49 -34.18 12.81
C PHE A 574 -13.47 -34.26 13.98
N GLY A 575 -13.99 -33.14 14.47
CA GLY A 575 -14.91 -33.10 15.60
C GLY A 575 -14.26 -33.48 16.94
N ILE A 576 -12.93 -33.44 17.01
CA ILE A 576 -12.14 -33.76 18.21
C ILE A 576 -11.66 -32.45 18.84
N GLU A 577 -11.70 -32.35 20.16
CA GLU A 577 -11.19 -31.20 20.90
C GLU A 577 -9.71 -30.93 20.60
N ARG A 578 -9.36 -29.65 20.40
CA ARG A 578 -8.00 -29.25 19.98
C ARG A 578 -6.90 -29.70 20.95
N ARG A 579 -7.14 -29.67 22.27
CA ARG A 579 -6.16 -30.17 23.25
C ARG A 579 -5.95 -31.69 23.13
N ALA A 580 -6.99 -32.45 22.84
CA ALA A 580 -6.87 -33.88 22.55
C ALA A 580 -6.10 -34.12 21.24
N LEU A 581 -6.35 -33.32 20.21
CA LEU A 581 -5.58 -33.38 18.96
C LEU A 581 -4.10 -33.00 19.16
N LEU A 582 -3.79 -32.00 20.00
CA LEU A 582 -2.41 -31.65 20.34
C LEU A 582 -1.69 -32.79 21.06
N TRP A 583 -2.38 -33.48 21.99
CA TRP A 583 -1.85 -34.64 22.66
C TRP A 583 -1.56 -35.78 21.67
N GLN A 584 -2.53 -36.11 20.82
CA GLN A 584 -2.36 -37.12 19.78
C GLN A 584 -1.23 -36.75 18.79
N ALA A 585 -1.08 -35.45 18.45
CA ALA A 585 0.01 -34.99 17.57
C ALA A 585 1.39 -35.26 18.19
N ALA A 586 1.54 -35.09 19.49
CA ALA A 586 2.77 -35.39 20.19
C ALA A 586 3.08 -36.92 20.18
N GLU A 587 2.07 -37.75 20.30
CA GLU A 587 2.21 -39.22 20.21
C GLU A 587 2.62 -39.67 18.80
N VAL A 588 2.00 -39.11 17.76
CA VAL A 588 2.33 -39.41 16.36
C VAL A 588 3.73 -38.90 15.97
N GLY A 589 4.18 -37.78 16.56
CA GLY A 589 5.50 -37.20 16.33
C GLY A 589 6.65 -37.84 17.11
N ALA A 590 6.33 -38.68 18.12
CA ALA A 590 7.34 -39.41 18.87
C ALA A 590 7.75 -40.68 18.13
N GLU A 591 9.04 -40.87 17.84
CA GLU A 591 9.59 -42.13 17.29
C GLU A 591 9.45 -43.33 18.27
N ILE A 592 9.00 -43.08 19.49
CA ILE A 592 8.78 -44.10 20.52
C ILE A 592 7.32 -44.56 20.39
N ALA A 593 7.12 -45.82 20.04
CA ALA A 593 5.83 -46.48 20.11
C ALA A 593 5.33 -46.51 21.57
N VAL A 594 4.69 -45.46 22.00
CA VAL A 594 3.89 -45.49 23.22
C VAL A 594 2.58 -46.18 22.83
N PRO A 595 2.18 -47.29 23.50
CA PRO A 595 0.88 -47.88 23.21
C PRO A 595 -0.20 -46.79 23.40
N PRO A 596 -1.21 -46.72 22.52
CA PRO A 596 -2.26 -45.74 22.66
C PRO A 596 -2.89 -45.87 24.06
N SER A 597 -2.88 -44.76 24.79
CA SER A 597 -3.56 -44.72 26.10
C SER A 597 -5.06 -44.87 25.86
N ASP A 598 -5.67 -45.92 26.41
CA ASP A 598 -7.09 -46.23 26.21
C ASP A 598 -8.08 -45.20 26.81
N ALA A 599 -7.59 -44.16 27.42
CA ALA A 599 -8.42 -43.05 27.90
C ALA A 599 -7.76 -41.71 27.56
N PRO A 600 -8.37 -40.87 26.70
CA PRO A 600 -7.94 -39.51 26.61
C PRO A 600 -8.05 -38.86 27.99
N ALA A 601 -6.96 -38.29 28.51
CA ALA A 601 -7.00 -37.47 29.71
C ALA A 601 -8.18 -36.48 29.54
N HIS A 602 -9.00 -36.30 30.58
CA HIS A 602 -10.07 -35.31 30.57
C HIS A 602 -9.43 -33.91 30.54
N LEU A 603 -9.02 -33.50 29.37
CA LEU A 603 -8.46 -32.18 29.13
C LEU A 603 -9.62 -31.19 29.02
N ALA A 604 -9.53 -30.09 29.76
CA ALA A 604 -10.52 -29.03 29.63
C ALA A 604 -10.50 -28.51 28.16
N PRO A 605 -11.66 -28.22 27.56
CA PRO A 605 -11.72 -27.69 26.20
C PRO A 605 -10.98 -26.35 26.09
N VAL A 606 -10.47 -26.01 24.90
CA VAL A 606 -9.90 -24.71 24.61
C VAL A 606 -10.99 -23.65 24.77
N ASP A 607 -10.78 -22.68 25.65
CA ASP A 607 -11.75 -21.62 25.85
C ASP A 607 -11.76 -20.62 24.67
N ARG A 608 -12.78 -19.72 24.62
CA ARG A 608 -12.96 -18.78 23.53
C ARG A 608 -11.81 -17.77 23.43
N LEU A 609 -11.23 -17.35 24.55
CA LEU A 609 -10.11 -16.39 24.56
C LEU A 609 -8.84 -17.05 24.03
N GLU A 610 -8.54 -18.26 24.48
CA GLU A 610 -7.40 -19.06 24.02
C GLU A 610 -7.49 -19.32 22.50
N ALA A 611 -8.68 -19.75 22.02
CA ALA A 611 -8.92 -19.98 20.60
C ALA A 611 -8.73 -18.69 19.77
N LEU A 612 -9.15 -17.55 20.29
CA LEU A 612 -8.99 -16.25 19.64
C LEU A 612 -7.51 -15.83 19.60
N ILE A 613 -6.78 -16.00 20.69
CA ILE A 613 -5.33 -15.72 20.75
C ILE A 613 -4.58 -16.58 19.74
N ASP A 614 -4.89 -17.87 19.65
CA ASP A 614 -4.28 -18.78 18.70
C ASP A 614 -4.62 -18.39 17.25
N ALA A 615 -5.87 -18.05 16.93
CA ALA A 615 -6.27 -17.61 15.61
C ALA A 615 -5.54 -16.32 15.18
N HIS A 616 -5.48 -15.31 16.05
CA HIS A 616 -4.73 -14.08 15.76
C HIS A 616 -3.22 -14.30 15.69
N GLY A 617 -2.66 -15.11 16.60
CA GLY A 617 -1.23 -15.41 16.60
C GLY A 617 -0.76 -16.21 15.39
N LEU A 618 -1.59 -17.10 14.86
CA LEU A 618 -1.23 -18.05 13.82
C LEU A 618 -1.75 -17.68 12.43
N VAL A 619 -2.97 -17.12 12.34
CA VAL A 619 -3.63 -16.81 11.05
C VAL A 619 -3.71 -15.31 10.81
N GLY A 620 -3.57 -14.51 11.87
CA GLY A 620 -3.70 -13.05 11.81
C GLY A 620 -5.14 -12.56 11.94
N ALA A 621 -6.13 -13.42 12.04
CA ALA A 621 -7.54 -13.10 12.25
C ALA A 621 -8.35 -14.32 12.70
N ASP A 622 -9.46 -14.11 13.42
CA ASP A 622 -10.52 -15.11 13.56
C ASP A 622 -11.74 -14.68 12.71
N PRO A 623 -12.09 -15.41 11.65
CA PRO A 623 -13.23 -15.07 10.82
C PRO A 623 -14.58 -15.26 11.51
N ARG A 624 -14.64 -15.95 12.67
CA ARG A 624 -15.87 -16.24 13.40
C ARG A 624 -16.21 -15.17 14.43
N MET A 625 -15.20 -14.55 15.07
CA MET A 625 -15.41 -13.68 16.23
C MET A 625 -14.42 -12.51 16.25
N GLN A 626 -14.90 -11.33 16.67
CA GLN A 626 -14.04 -10.19 16.96
C GLN A 626 -13.58 -10.20 18.43
N PRO A 627 -12.37 -9.74 18.76
CA PRO A 627 -11.89 -9.66 20.15
C PRO A 627 -12.86 -8.92 21.07
N ILE A 628 -13.48 -7.85 20.61
CA ILE A 628 -14.43 -7.05 21.42
C ILE A 628 -15.69 -7.82 21.81
N GLU A 629 -16.04 -8.88 21.08
CA GLU A 629 -17.23 -9.68 21.37
C GLU A 629 -17.12 -10.45 22.69
N LEU A 630 -15.90 -10.81 23.12
CA LEU A 630 -15.65 -11.44 24.41
C LEU A 630 -16.10 -10.59 25.60
N TRP A 631 -16.04 -9.28 25.45
CA TRP A 631 -16.41 -8.33 26.50
C TRP A 631 -17.80 -7.71 26.30
N ARG A 632 -18.59 -8.17 25.31
CA ARG A 632 -19.88 -7.56 24.96
C ARG A 632 -20.80 -7.42 26.17
N GLU A 633 -20.98 -8.47 26.97
CA GLU A 633 -21.83 -8.45 28.15
C GLU A 633 -21.30 -7.48 29.24
N ALA A 634 -20.00 -7.50 29.50
CA ALA A 634 -19.38 -6.59 30.46
C ALA A 634 -19.51 -5.13 30.02
N LEU A 635 -19.30 -4.84 28.74
CA LEU A 635 -19.47 -3.51 28.16
C LEU A 635 -20.93 -3.03 28.25
N THR A 636 -21.89 -3.91 27.99
CA THR A 636 -23.31 -3.59 28.12
C THR A 636 -23.67 -3.28 29.57
N ARG A 637 -23.19 -4.05 30.55
CA ARG A 637 -23.42 -3.80 31.98
C ARG A 637 -22.83 -2.46 32.44
N THR A 638 -21.75 -1.97 31.82
CA THR A 638 -21.15 -0.66 32.14
C THR A 638 -21.81 0.50 31.39
N GLY A 639 -22.90 0.28 30.67
CA GLY A 639 -23.62 1.31 29.91
C GLY A 639 -22.86 1.79 28.67
N THR A 640 -21.91 1.02 28.17
CA THR A 640 -21.17 1.31 26.94
C THR A 640 -22.10 1.18 25.73
N ALA A 641 -22.17 2.25 24.94
CA ALA A 641 -23.01 2.31 23.75
C ALA A 641 -22.41 1.53 22.58
N THR A 642 -23.24 0.88 21.79
CA THR A 642 -22.84 0.38 20.47
C THR A 642 -22.89 1.53 19.44
N VAL A 643 -22.09 1.43 18.38
CA VAL A 643 -22.13 2.42 17.28
C VAL A 643 -23.54 2.55 16.70
N ALA A 644 -24.24 1.44 16.52
CA ALA A 644 -25.65 1.44 16.07
C ALA A 644 -26.57 2.22 17.01
N SER A 645 -26.39 2.10 18.33
CA SER A 645 -27.23 2.80 19.30
C SER A 645 -26.96 4.30 19.39
N LEU A 646 -25.79 4.77 18.92
CA LEU A 646 -25.44 6.20 18.95
C LEU A 646 -26.37 7.05 18.06
N ARG A 647 -26.92 6.49 16.99
CA ARG A 647 -27.82 7.17 16.06
C ARG A 647 -29.14 7.62 16.70
N HIS A 648 -29.58 6.89 17.71
CA HIS A 648 -30.85 7.12 18.38
C HIS A 648 -30.69 7.83 19.73
N ARG A 649 -29.46 8.24 20.09
CA ARG A 649 -29.19 8.93 21.35
C ARG A 649 -29.22 10.45 21.18
N ALA A 650 -29.78 11.13 22.18
CA ALA A 650 -29.65 12.58 22.31
C ALA A 650 -28.18 12.99 22.48
N ALA A 651 -27.83 14.20 22.06
CA ALA A 651 -26.50 14.73 22.25
C ALA A 651 -26.12 14.77 23.74
N GLY A 652 -24.95 14.23 24.08
CA GLY A 652 -24.44 14.18 25.45
C GLY A 652 -23.24 13.25 25.59
N PRO A 653 -22.62 13.22 26.78
CA PRO A 653 -21.49 12.34 27.05
C PRO A 653 -21.87 10.88 26.85
N THR A 654 -21.10 10.15 26.06
CA THR A 654 -21.36 8.75 25.75
C THR A 654 -20.09 7.93 25.88
N ARG A 655 -20.20 6.78 26.56
CA ARG A 655 -19.11 5.81 26.66
C ARG A 655 -19.17 4.87 25.47
N ILE A 656 -18.05 4.74 24.77
CA ILE A 656 -17.85 3.77 23.68
C ILE A 656 -16.64 2.91 23.97
N ALA A 657 -16.59 1.70 23.44
CA ALA A 657 -15.43 0.82 23.50
C ALA A 657 -15.12 0.30 22.08
N GLY A 658 -13.85 0.10 21.80
CA GLY A 658 -13.40 -0.42 20.51
C GLY A 658 -11.99 -0.99 20.61
N LEU A 659 -11.60 -1.76 19.62
CA LEU A 659 -10.23 -2.23 19.43
C LEU A 659 -9.42 -1.12 18.74
N LEU A 660 -8.27 -0.79 19.31
CA LEU A 660 -7.36 0.18 18.70
C LEU A 660 -6.58 -0.47 17.55
N LEU A 661 -6.99 -0.23 16.31
CA LEU A 661 -6.35 -0.79 15.11
C LEU A 661 -5.09 -0.04 14.70
N SER A 662 -5.02 1.25 14.96
CA SER A 662 -3.83 2.07 14.73
C SER A 662 -3.79 3.27 15.67
N ARG A 663 -2.60 3.65 16.10
CA ARG A 663 -2.34 4.89 16.85
C ARG A 663 -1.50 5.81 15.98
N GLN A 664 -2.05 6.93 15.54
CA GLN A 664 -1.26 8.04 14.99
C GLN A 664 -0.81 8.92 16.15
N GLN A 665 0.49 9.21 16.24
CA GLN A 665 1.05 10.21 17.14
C GLN A 665 0.97 11.58 16.51
#